data_f112561f554797d614cb5964657a97d4
#
_entry.id   f112561f554797d614cb5964657a97d4
#
_cell.length_a   1.000
_cell.length_b   1.000
_cell.length_c   1.000
_cell.angle_alpha   90.00
_cell.angle_beta   90.00
_cell.angle_gamma   90.00
#
_symmetry.space_group_name_H-M   'P 1'
#
loop_
_entity.id
_entity.type
_entity.pdbx_description
1 polymer ?
#
loop_
_entity_poly.entity_id
_entity_poly.type
_entity_poly.pdbx_seq_one_letter_code
_entity_poly.pdbx_strand_id
1 'polypeptide(L)'
;MTTPADASTDVLPALTRIWADLLDLGDRPIDPDTTFLRLGGDSVLAVRMAALLRKHLGVVLALSDIGVETTLNELAELVRRRTGAGDTTRALPVELRKQTDPHASFPLRPLQQGYFVGQQDGWELSYESAHFYVDVRLTDIDGDEAEDSLTDALHRLAAHQPMLRARVTAEGEQYVLPQDAPGAVPVPRVYDLRDTDPGTVESILDRVRAEMRSTGPDPVRGSGIDVRLSLLPDGNARLHTSMSLLVFDGWSSTLLFRELVALAADWNAVLPPLGMDFGDYVTSVASLPDSDEWKADRSWWWSQLDTMPEPPALPLIRDPREVHATTMETREAHLPASRWAALRDRCAARDVTPSTALSTAFAVVLARWAGHRRMLLNSLQLNRLPLHPDVHRVVGAFSATMLLPTELTEGATFAELALAAQKRFSEHSAHNLITGVEVSRELGRRRGTHRPVAPVVFQSTLSMDAAVGVAHPESAGPLGALDFGDFHHQLRTPQVALEARVYELRSELAIVFSLVEELFETAQVDAAFTELVELVGTLADGDGWDREIDLPAPAEATGSGLLLGRYDDTDRVVPEGPLSSTLEEVVAESWEDLLGVPVLDRSARFFALGGDSLLAVRALGRLAKSLGTPVPVREFLDDPTVAGLAAALAAHGATA
;
A
#
# COMPACT_ATOMS: atom_id res chain seq x y z
N MET A 1 16.11 21.72 36.67
CA MET A 1 14.85 21.50 37.41
C MET A 1 13.87 22.49 36.89
N THR A 2 13.17 22.14 35.83
CA THR A 2 12.03 22.90 35.30
C THR A 2 10.78 22.17 35.76
N THR A 3 9.97 22.88 36.50
CA THR A 3 8.69 22.47 37.08
C THR A 3 7.75 21.91 36.00
N PRO A 4 6.97 20.83 36.27
CA PRO A 4 5.93 20.39 35.35
C PRO A 4 4.89 21.50 35.20
N ALA A 5 4.60 21.86 33.96
CA ALA A 5 3.55 22.81 33.62
C ALA A 5 2.20 22.29 34.12
N ASP A 6 1.44 23.20 34.70
CA ASP A 6 0.13 23.02 35.28
C ASP A 6 -0.82 22.20 34.38
N ALA A 7 -1.33 21.06 34.84
CA ALA A 7 -2.15 20.11 34.12
C ALA A 7 -3.62 20.52 33.94
N SER A 8 -3.87 21.80 33.66
CA SER A 8 -5.19 22.29 33.27
C SER A 8 -5.14 22.95 31.88
N THR A 9 -4.44 22.35 30.94
CA THR A 9 -4.58 22.74 29.54
C THR A 9 -6.02 22.40 29.15
N ASP A 10 -6.83 23.42 28.88
CA ASP A 10 -8.20 23.21 28.44
C ASP A 10 -8.17 22.37 27.14
N VAL A 11 -8.61 21.11 27.25
CA VAL A 11 -8.49 20.11 26.20
C VAL A 11 -9.22 20.55 24.93
N LEU A 12 -10.39 21.14 25.07
CA LEU A 12 -11.23 21.53 23.93
C LEU A 12 -10.56 22.60 23.04
N PRO A 13 -9.98 23.69 23.54
CA PRO A 13 -9.25 24.66 22.73
C PRO A 13 -8.01 24.06 22.04
N ALA A 14 -7.32 23.12 22.69
CA ALA A 14 -6.17 22.45 22.08
C ALA A 14 -6.60 21.56 20.91
N LEU A 15 -7.68 20.79 21.08
CA LEU A 15 -8.27 19.98 20.02
C LEU A 15 -8.82 20.83 18.88
N THR A 16 -9.52 21.94 19.19
CA THR A 16 -10.02 22.89 18.18
C THR A 16 -8.89 23.39 17.29
N ARG A 17 -7.74 23.73 17.90
CA ARG A 17 -6.56 24.16 17.13
C ARG A 17 -5.99 23.03 16.27
N ILE A 18 -5.85 21.81 16.82
CA ILE A 18 -5.39 20.67 16.06
C ILE A 18 -6.29 20.40 14.85
N TRP A 19 -7.61 20.47 15.02
CA TRP A 19 -8.55 20.29 13.91
C TRP A 19 -8.47 21.42 12.89
N ALA A 20 -8.37 22.68 13.35
CA ALA A 20 -8.23 23.82 12.46
C ALA A 20 -6.97 23.72 11.60
N ASP A 21 -5.85 23.32 12.20
CA ASP A 21 -4.57 23.15 11.51
C ASP A 21 -4.61 21.96 10.53
N LEU A 22 -5.22 20.83 10.93
CA LEU A 22 -5.29 19.62 10.09
C LEU A 22 -6.21 19.78 8.88
N LEU A 23 -7.29 20.56 9.05
CA LEU A 23 -8.36 20.68 8.06
C LEU A 23 -8.26 22.02 7.29
N ASP A 24 -7.18 22.77 7.51
CA ASP A 24 -6.95 24.10 6.90
C ASP A 24 -8.14 25.05 7.02
N LEU A 25 -8.73 25.09 8.22
CA LEU A 25 -9.92 25.91 8.49
C LEU A 25 -9.59 27.36 8.84
N GLY A 26 -8.32 27.69 9.07
CA GLY A 26 -7.89 29.01 9.53
C GLY A 26 -8.58 29.41 10.84
N ASP A 27 -9.09 30.65 10.91
CA ASP A 27 -9.80 31.18 12.07
C ASP A 27 -11.32 30.88 12.07
N ARG A 28 -11.78 29.98 11.21
CA ARG A 28 -13.20 29.57 11.15
C ARG A 28 -13.61 28.91 12.47
N PRO A 29 -14.69 29.40 13.15
CA PRO A 29 -15.16 28.76 14.37
C PRO A 29 -15.67 27.35 14.08
N ILE A 30 -15.25 26.39 14.91
CA ILE A 30 -15.68 25.00 14.85
C ILE A 30 -16.78 24.78 15.86
N ASP A 31 -17.95 24.31 15.42
CA ASP A 31 -19.01 23.86 16.31
C ASP A 31 -18.55 22.56 17.01
N PRO A 32 -18.47 22.51 18.35
CA PRO A 32 -18.01 21.33 19.07
C PRO A 32 -18.85 20.06 18.87
N ASP A 33 -20.08 20.19 18.40
CA ASP A 33 -20.98 19.06 18.14
C ASP A 33 -20.88 18.57 16.66
N THR A 34 -20.01 19.19 15.85
CA THR A 34 -19.74 18.70 14.50
C THR A 34 -18.75 17.54 14.52
N THR A 35 -18.87 16.65 13.54
CA THR A 35 -17.95 15.51 13.37
C THR A 35 -16.70 15.92 12.59
N PHE A 36 -15.60 15.18 12.79
CA PHE A 36 -14.38 15.36 12.01
C PHE A 36 -14.63 15.21 10.50
N LEU A 37 -15.47 14.25 10.13
CA LEU A 37 -15.90 14.00 8.77
C LEU A 37 -16.59 15.22 8.12
N ARG A 38 -17.53 15.85 8.80
CA ARG A 38 -18.28 17.02 8.28
C ARG A 38 -17.41 18.24 8.00
N LEU A 39 -16.25 18.29 8.64
CA LEU A 39 -15.26 19.35 8.39
C LEU A 39 -14.25 18.97 7.28
N GLY A 40 -14.41 17.81 6.66
CA GLY A 40 -13.51 17.33 5.59
C GLY A 40 -12.44 16.36 6.08
N GLY A 41 -12.51 15.90 7.33
CA GLY A 41 -11.61 14.90 7.87
C GLY A 41 -11.84 13.51 7.25
N ASP A 42 -10.77 12.75 7.12
CA ASP A 42 -10.80 11.36 6.65
C ASP A 42 -9.86 10.47 7.49
N SER A 43 -9.73 9.20 7.10
CA SER A 43 -8.89 8.24 7.81
C SER A 43 -7.39 8.58 7.76
N VAL A 44 -6.91 9.24 6.71
CA VAL A 44 -5.51 9.67 6.56
C VAL A 44 -5.21 10.78 7.57
N LEU A 45 -6.08 11.77 7.64
CA LEU A 45 -5.98 12.86 8.60
C LEU A 45 -6.18 12.39 10.06
N ALA A 46 -7.00 11.35 10.28
CA ALA A 46 -7.16 10.74 11.61
C ALA A 46 -5.86 10.09 12.11
N VAL A 47 -5.07 9.45 11.25
CA VAL A 47 -3.72 8.95 11.59
C VAL A 47 -2.82 10.10 12.04
N ARG A 48 -2.84 11.20 11.31
CA ARG A 48 -2.07 12.41 11.67
C ARG A 48 -2.55 13.02 12.99
N MET A 49 -3.86 13.07 13.21
CA MET A 49 -4.47 13.56 14.44
C MET A 49 -3.99 12.76 15.65
N ALA A 50 -3.96 11.42 15.59
CA ALA A 50 -3.45 10.57 16.66
C ALA A 50 -2.02 10.94 17.06
N ALA A 51 -1.15 11.19 16.09
CA ALA A 51 0.22 11.60 16.33
C ALA A 51 0.31 13.00 16.98
N LEU A 52 -0.54 13.96 16.55
CA LEU A 52 -0.59 15.30 17.13
C LEU A 52 -1.14 15.29 18.56
N LEU A 53 -2.17 14.48 18.85
CA LEU A 53 -2.70 14.28 20.19
C LEU A 53 -1.61 13.77 21.15
N ARG A 54 -0.83 12.78 20.71
CA ARG A 54 0.30 12.29 21.48
C ARG A 54 1.36 13.38 21.71
N LYS A 55 1.70 14.13 20.67
CA LYS A 55 2.73 15.18 20.73
C LYS A 55 2.34 16.35 21.64
N HIS A 56 1.11 16.84 21.54
CA HIS A 56 0.68 18.07 22.20
C HIS A 56 -0.02 17.85 23.55
N LEU A 57 -0.72 16.72 23.71
CA LEU A 57 -1.50 16.40 24.90
C LEU A 57 -0.98 15.19 25.68
N GLY A 58 0.05 14.49 25.14
CA GLY A 58 0.61 13.28 25.76
C GLY A 58 -0.34 12.07 25.76
N VAL A 59 -1.44 12.16 25.01
CA VAL A 59 -2.50 11.13 24.99
C VAL A 59 -2.27 10.20 23.80
N VAL A 60 -2.28 8.90 24.07
CA VAL A 60 -2.24 7.86 23.04
C VAL A 60 -3.66 7.35 22.80
N LEU A 61 -4.14 7.52 21.59
CA LEU A 61 -5.43 6.98 21.13
C LEU A 61 -5.17 6.00 19.99
N ALA A 62 -5.91 4.89 19.99
CA ALA A 62 -5.97 4.01 18.84
C ALA A 62 -6.80 4.66 17.72
N LEU A 63 -6.58 4.29 16.46
CA LEU A 63 -7.40 4.81 15.36
C LEU A 63 -8.87 4.45 15.51
N SER A 64 -9.17 3.30 16.13
CA SER A 64 -10.53 2.92 16.51
C SER A 64 -11.20 3.84 17.53
N ASP A 65 -10.41 4.60 18.31
CA ASP A 65 -10.90 5.59 19.27
C ASP A 65 -11.19 6.96 18.59
N ILE A 66 -10.64 7.16 17.39
CA ILE A 66 -10.73 8.41 16.61
C ILE A 66 -11.54 8.10 15.34
N GLY A 67 -12.81 7.75 15.52
CA GLY A 67 -13.72 7.58 14.39
C GLY A 67 -13.93 8.91 13.66
N VAL A 68 -13.99 8.87 12.33
CA VAL A 68 -14.29 10.08 11.52
C VAL A 68 -15.67 10.67 11.85
N GLU A 69 -16.54 9.86 12.44
CA GLU A 69 -17.88 10.22 12.93
C GLU A 69 -17.86 10.82 14.37
N THR A 70 -16.69 10.83 15.03
CA THR A 70 -16.56 11.37 16.39
C THR A 70 -16.63 12.88 16.37
N THR A 71 -17.47 13.47 17.23
CA THR A 71 -17.57 14.92 17.40
C THR A 71 -16.37 15.47 18.17
N LEU A 72 -16.11 16.76 18.04
CA LEU A 72 -15.04 17.44 18.78
C LEU A 72 -15.26 17.32 20.31
N ASN A 73 -16.52 17.42 20.77
CA ASN A 73 -16.88 17.25 22.18
C ASN A 73 -16.61 15.82 22.66
N GLU A 74 -17.03 14.81 21.91
CA GLU A 74 -16.79 13.38 22.26
C GLU A 74 -15.30 13.08 22.34
N LEU A 75 -14.51 13.59 21.38
CA LEU A 75 -13.06 13.45 21.41
C LEU A 75 -12.46 14.16 22.62
N ALA A 76 -12.93 15.36 22.95
CA ALA A 76 -12.47 16.09 24.14
C ALA A 76 -12.78 15.32 25.44
N GLU A 77 -13.96 14.73 25.56
CA GLU A 77 -14.33 13.87 26.68
C GLU A 77 -13.45 12.62 26.77
N LEU A 78 -13.16 11.98 25.63
CA LEU A 78 -12.26 10.83 25.56
C LEU A 78 -10.85 11.21 26.03
N VAL A 79 -10.31 12.33 25.52
CA VAL A 79 -8.99 12.84 25.91
C VAL A 79 -8.95 13.18 27.40
N ARG A 80 -9.97 13.86 27.94
CA ARG A 80 -10.04 14.17 29.39
C ARG A 80 -10.07 12.91 30.26
N ARG A 81 -10.85 11.88 29.87
CA ARG A 81 -10.86 10.60 30.60
C ARG A 81 -9.48 9.95 30.62
N ARG A 82 -8.76 9.98 29.48
CA ARG A 82 -7.42 9.41 29.37
C ARG A 82 -6.35 10.21 30.12
N THR A 83 -6.49 11.53 30.23
CA THR A 83 -5.54 12.38 30.98
C THR A 83 -5.83 12.41 32.48
N GLY A 84 -7.11 12.31 32.92
CA GLY A 84 -7.52 12.50 34.31
C GLY A 84 -7.48 11.26 35.21
N ALA A 85 -7.50 10.07 34.64
CA ALA A 85 -7.73 8.85 35.43
C ALA A 85 -6.46 8.12 35.86
N GLY A 86 -5.26 8.54 35.45
CA GLY A 86 -4.08 7.68 35.58
C GLY A 86 -4.31 6.30 34.93
N ASP A 87 -5.29 6.25 34.05
CA ASP A 87 -5.82 5.05 33.46
C ASP A 87 -4.92 4.60 32.33
N THR A 88 -4.02 3.67 32.63
CA THR A 88 -3.19 2.95 31.68
C THR A 88 -3.98 1.94 30.84
N THR A 89 -5.31 1.98 30.89
CA THR A 89 -6.18 0.89 30.45
C THR A 89 -6.45 0.78 28.95
N ARG A 90 -5.79 1.53 28.10
CA ARG A 90 -5.53 1.12 26.72
C ARG A 90 -4.24 1.77 26.22
N ALA A 91 -3.13 1.40 26.85
CA ALA A 91 -1.84 1.48 26.20
C ALA A 91 -1.95 0.78 24.84
N LEU A 92 -1.20 1.23 23.85
CA LEU A 92 -1.04 0.43 22.63
C LEU A 92 -0.66 -1.01 23.04
N PRO A 93 -1.11 -2.03 22.31
CA PRO A 93 -0.86 -3.42 22.68
C PRO A 93 0.64 -3.77 22.72
N VAL A 94 1.48 -2.87 22.20
CA VAL A 94 2.94 -2.99 22.24
C VAL A 94 3.59 -1.63 22.50
N GLU A 95 4.76 -1.66 23.12
CA GLU A 95 5.62 -0.50 23.34
C GLU A 95 6.76 -0.43 22.33
N LEU A 96 7.24 0.80 22.05
CA LEU A 96 8.41 0.97 21.19
C LEU A 96 9.65 0.38 21.85
N ARG A 97 10.30 -0.54 21.15
CA ARG A 97 11.58 -1.14 21.51
C ARG A 97 12.63 -0.71 20.51
N LYS A 98 13.74 -0.18 21.00
CA LYS A 98 14.90 0.15 20.17
C LYS A 98 15.65 -1.11 19.78
N GLN A 99 16.06 -1.20 18.51
CA GLN A 99 17.03 -2.22 18.10
C GLN A 99 18.35 -2.00 18.84
N THR A 100 18.96 -3.08 19.31
CA THR A 100 20.28 -3.02 19.98
C THR A 100 21.38 -2.74 18.95
N ASP A 101 21.26 -3.31 17.75
CA ASP A 101 22.12 -3.07 16.60
C ASP A 101 21.24 -2.50 15.47
N PRO A 102 21.45 -1.26 15.03
CA PRO A 102 20.67 -0.62 13.97
C PRO A 102 20.89 -1.25 12.58
N HIS A 103 21.87 -2.16 12.47
CA HIS A 103 22.19 -2.88 11.25
C HIS A 103 21.76 -4.36 11.27
N ALA A 104 21.21 -4.83 12.41
CA ALA A 104 20.66 -6.17 12.50
C ALA A 104 19.49 -6.35 11.54
N SER A 105 19.33 -7.55 10.97
CA SER A 105 18.18 -7.88 10.14
C SER A 105 16.91 -7.93 10.97
N PHE A 106 15.80 -7.58 10.32
CA PHE A 106 14.45 -7.63 10.88
C PHE A 106 13.46 -8.09 9.80
N PRO A 107 12.30 -8.64 10.18
CA PRO A 107 11.40 -9.25 9.21
C PRO A 107 10.73 -8.23 8.28
N LEU A 108 10.36 -8.68 7.08
CA LEU A 108 9.41 -7.95 6.22
C LEU A 108 8.03 -7.95 6.86
N ARG A 109 7.30 -6.83 6.76
CA ARG A 109 5.89 -6.74 7.14
C ARG A 109 5.00 -7.51 6.16
N PRO A 110 3.76 -7.87 6.52
CA PRO A 110 2.90 -8.71 5.68
C PRO A 110 2.76 -8.22 4.23
N LEU A 111 2.55 -6.92 3.98
CA LEU A 111 2.44 -6.39 2.61
C LEU A 111 3.78 -6.41 1.86
N GLN A 112 4.90 -6.11 2.54
CA GLN A 112 6.23 -6.27 1.96
C GLN A 112 6.49 -7.73 1.54
N GLN A 113 6.04 -8.70 2.35
CA GLN A 113 6.14 -10.12 2.00
C GLN A 113 5.34 -10.45 0.73
N GLY A 114 4.14 -9.86 0.58
CA GLY A 114 3.35 -9.97 -0.65
C GLY A 114 4.10 -9.44 -1.87
N TYR A 115 4.69 -8.26 -1.77
CA TYR A 115 5.52 -7.69 -2.83
C TYR A 115 6.78 -8.51 -3.12
N PHE A 116 7.47 -8.99 -2.08
CA PHE A 116 8.66 -9.82 -2.23
C PHE A 116 8.35 -11.13 -2.99
N VAL A 117 7.25 -11.79 -2.64
CA VAL A 117 6.77 -12.98 -3.34
C VAL A 117 6.33 -12.66 -4.76
N GLY A 118 5.56 -11.59 -4.93
CA GLY A 118 5.03 -11.19 -6.24
C GLY A 118 6.10 -10.72 -7.24
N GLN A 119 7.34 -10.50 -6.79
CA GLN A 119 8.50 -10.24 -7.65
C GLN A 119 9.25 -11.52 -8.05
N GLN A 120 8.90 -12.67 -7.47
CA GLN A 120 9.53 -13.94 -7.86
C GLN A 120 8.85 -14.48 -9.12
N ASP A 121 9.66 -14.97 -10.05
CA ASP A 121 9.16 -15.57 -11.28
C ASP A 121 8.30 -16.82 -10.99
N GLY A 122 7.27 -17.01 -11.79
CA GLY A 122 6.37 -18.17 -11.70
C GLY A 122 5.14 -17.99 -10.82
N TRP A 123 5.04 -16.91 -10.03
CA TRP A 123 3.80 -16.57 -9.35
C TRP A 123 2.79 -15.92 -10.31
N GLU A 124 1.50 -16.14 -10.04
CA GLU A 124 0.43 -15.50 -10.80
C GLU A 124 0.50 -13.98 -10.66
N LEU A 125 0.40 -13.27 -11.77
CA LEU A 125 0.52 -11.80 -11.84
C LEU A 125 1.82 -11.29 -11.19
N SER A 126 2.92 -12.02 -11.37
CA SER A 126 4.24 -11.58 -10.91
C SER A 126 4.82 -10.52 -11.85
N TYR A 127 5.63 -9.65 -11.28
CA TYR A 127 6.42 -8.64 -11.99
C TYR A 127 7.86 -8.69 -11.51
N GLU A 128 8.80 -8.25 -12.35
CA GLU A 128 10.22 -8.18 -11.97
C GLU A 128 10.49 -7.20 -10.81
N SER A 129 9.60 -6.22 -10.60
CA SER A 129 9.73 -5.23 -9.53
C SER A 129 8.38 -4.64 -9.12
N ALA A 130 8.15 -4.55 -7.82
CA ALA A 130 7.07 -3.76 -7.22
C ALA A 130 7.59 -2.35 -6.96
N HIS A 131 7.14 -1.34 -7.71
CA HIS A 131 7.69 0.00 -7.58
C HIS A 131 6.70 1.10 -7.97
N PHE A 132 7.00 2.29 -7.51
CA PHE A 132 6.35 3.54 -7.91
C PHE A 132 7.37 4.43 -8.63
N TYR A 133 7.06 4.80 -9.86
CA TYR A 133 7.84 5.72 -10.68
C TYR A 133 7.15 7.07 -10.79
N VAL A 134 7.94 8.13 -10.70
CA VAL A 134 7.52 9.53 -10.87
C VAL A 134 8.54 10.25 -11.76
N ASP A 135 8.05 11.05 -12.69
CA ASP A 135 8.82 11.97 -13.51
C ASP A 135 8.16 13.35 -13.44
N VAL A 136 8.82 14.31 -12.82
CA VAL A 136 8.33 15.68 -12.63
C VAL A 136 9.25 16.67 -13.32
N ARG A 137 8.67 17.70 -13.97
CA ARG A 137 9.42 18.79 -14.56
C ARG A 137 9.94 19.74 -13.49
N LEU A 138 11.17 20.20 -13.66
CA LEU A 138 11.80 21.26 -12.89
C LEU A 138 12.02 22.46 -13.81
N THR A 139 11.62 23.66 -13.39
CA THR A 139 11.79 24.91 -14.15
C THR A 139 12.76 25.84 -13.45
N ASP A 140 13.46 26.67 -14.23
CA ASP A 140 14.41 27.67 -13.72
C ASP A 140 15.54 27.05 -12.86
N ILE A 141 16.11 25.91 -13.31
CA ILE A 141 17.21 25.23 -12.64
C ILE A 141 18.54 25.98 -12.78
N ASP A 142 19.41 25.84 -11.78
CA ASP A 142 20.83 26.13 -11.94
C ASP A 142 21.56 24.88 -12.43
N GLY A 143 21.76 24.79 -13.74
CA GLY A 143 22.28 23.59 -14.40
C GLY A 143 23.70 23.21 -14.00
N ASP A 144 24.48 24.10 -13.40
CA ASP A 144 25.84 23.82 -12.93
C ASP A 144 25.85 23.35 -11.47
N GLU A 145 24.92 23.81 -10.63
CA GLU A 145 24.81 23.44 -9.22
C GLU A 145 23.77 22.33 -8.94
N ALA A 146 22.88 22.02 -9.88
CA ALA A 146 21.76 21.10 -9.66
C ALA A 146 22.21 19.67 -9.31
N GLU A 147 23.26 19.15 -9.97
CA GLU A 147 23.82 17.84 -9.68
C GLU A 147 24.42 17.76 -8.29
N ASP A 148 25.24 18.75 -7.92
CA ASP A 148 25.90 18.81 -6.59
C ASP A 148 24.85 18.98 -5.49
N SER A 149 23.84 19.84 -5.71
CA SER A 149 22.73 20.05 -4.78
C SER A 149 21.92 18.76 -4.55
N LEU A 150 21.55 18.05 -5.62
CA LEU A 150 20.81 16.80 -5.54
C LEU A 150 21.64 15.72 -4.84
N THR A 151 22.93 15.63 -5.13
CA THR A 151 23.86 14.68 -4.53
C THR A 151 24.01 14.91 -3.03
N ASP A 152 24.24 16.17 -2.60
CA ASP A 152 24.32 16.52 -1.18
C ASP A 152 22.99 16.22 -0.46
N ALA A 153 21.86 16.62 -1.07
CA ALA A 153 20.55 16.37 -0.49
C ALA A 153 20.29 14.87 -0.27
N LEU A 154 20.66 14.01 -1.23
CA LEU A 154 20.54 12.55 -1.09
C LEU A 154 21.45 11.99 0.01
N HIS A 155 22.68 12.50 0.16
CA HIS A 155 23.58 12.10 1.25
C HIS A 155 23.00 12.45 2.62
N ARG A 156 22.51 13.68 2.77
CA ARG A 156 21.91 14.15 4.03
C ARG A 156 20.60 13.43 4.34
N LEU A 157 19.81 13.19 3.32
CA LEU A 157 18.55 12.45 3.43
C LEU A 157 18.80 10.98 3.83
N ALA A 158 19.79 10.32 3.22
CA ALA A 158 20.18 8.95 3.58
C ALA A 158 20.76 8.85 5.00
N ALA A 159 21.38 9.92 5.52
CA ALA A 159 21.80 9.99 6.92
C ALA A 159 20.59 10.12 7.86
N HIS A 160 19.58 10.91 7.46
CA HIS A 160 18.40 11.20 8.27
C HIS A 160 17.37 10.06 8.24
N GLN A 161 17.14 9.45 7.08
CA GLN A 161 16.17 8.38 6.84
C GLN A 161 16.89 7.05 6.55
N PRO A 162 17.10 6.18 7.56
CA PRO A 162 17.89 4.95 7.40
C PRO A 162 17.39 4.02 6.28
N MET A 163 16.08 4.01 6.00
CA MET A 163 15.48 3.15 4.98
C MET A 163 15.93 3.46 3.54
N LEU A 164 16.53 4.62 3.26
CA LEU A 164 17.19 4.84 1.96
C LEU A 164 18.40 3.92 1.75
N ARG A 165 18.96 3.38 2.83
CA ARG A 165 20.09 2.45 2.84
C ARG A 165 19.65 1.01 3.05
N ALA A 166 18.33 0.73 3.05
CA ALA A 166 17.79 -0.60 3.26
C ALA A 166 18.17 -1.57 2.14
N ARG A 167 18.33 -2.83 2.54
CA ARG A 167 18.51 -4.00 1.66
C ARG A 167 17.57 -5.10 2.11
N VAL A 168 17.24 -5.98 1.18
CA VAL A 168 16.43 -7.17 1.45
C VAL A 168 17.26 -8.40 1.13
N THR A 169 17.24 -9.43 1.97
CA THR A 169 17.93 -10.69 1.72
C THR A 169 17.12 -11.59 0.78
N ALA A 170 17.77 -12.57 0.19
CA ALA A 170 17.09 -13.57 -0.66
C ALA A 170 16.05 -14.40 0.13
N GLU A 171 16.18 -14.47 1.45
CA GLU A 171 15.25 -15.16 2.35
C GLU A 171 14.08 -14.28 2.80
N GLY A 172 14.00 -13.03 2.33
CA GLY A 172 12.93 -12.09 2.67
C GLY A 172 13.04 -11.53 4.09
N GLU A 173 14.23 -11.13 4.49
CA GLU A 173 14.49 -10.26 5.63
C GLU A 173 15.05 -8.93 5.15
N GLN A 174 15.00 -7.90 5.97
CA GLN A 174 15.52 -6.58 5.62
C GLN A 174 16.50 -6.06 6.68
N TYR A 175 17.45 -5.25 6.23
CA TYR A 175 18.46 -4.62 7.09
C TYR A 175 18.91 -3.28 6.52
N VAL A 176 19.54 -2.45 7.34
CA VAL A 176 20.03 -1.13 6.95
C VAL A 176 21.55 -1.14 6.91
N LEU A 177 22.13 -0.73 5.78
CA LEU A 177 23.58 -0.60 5.64
C LEU A 177 24.14 0.54 6.51
N PRO A 178 25.36 0.41 7.05
CA PRO A 178 26.10 1.56 7.55
C PRO A 178 26.19 2.67 6.50
N GLN A 179 26.22 3.93 6.94
CA GLN A 179 26.20 5.07 6.01
C GLN A 179 27.46 5.13 5.11
N ASP A 180 28.58 4.66 5.62
CA ASP A 180 29.87 4.61 4.93
C ASP A 180 30.07 3.31 4.10
N ALA A 181 29.11 2.41 4.13
CA ALA A 181 29.20 1.19 3.34
C ALA A 181 29.10 1.49 1.83
N PRO A 182 29.87 0.80 0.98
CA PRO A 182 29.80 0.98 -0.46
C PRO A 182 28.37 0.79 -0.99
N GLY A 183 27.87 1.76 -1.77
CA GLY A 183 26.53 1.73 -2.35
C GLY A 183 25.38 1.94 -1.34
N ALA A 184 25.66 2.34 -0.11
CA ALA A 184 24.63 2.65 0.89
C ALA A 184 23.81 3.88 0.48
N VAL A 185 24.48 4.95 0.10
CA VAL A 185 23.83 6.19 -0.33
C VAL A 185 23.48 6.13 -1.81
N PRO A 186 22.24 6.44 -2.21
CA PRO A 186 21.86 6.55 -3.61
C PRO A 186 22.68 7.66 -4.31
N VAL A 187 23.17 7.36 -5.51
CA VAL A 187 23.89 8.33 -6.36
C VAL A 187 22.99 8.67 -7.54
N PRO A 188 22.69 9.96 -7.77
CA PRO A 188 21.86 10.34 -8.90
C PRO A 188 22.59 10.08 -10.22
N ARG A 189 21.84 9.63 -11.24
CA ARG A 189 22.34 9.53 -12.61
C ARG A 189 21.94 10.78 -13.38
N VAL A 190 22.92 11.54 -13.84
CA VAL A 190 22.66 12.78 -14.58
C VAL A 190 22.83 12.57 -16.08
N TYR A 191 21.87 13.08 -16.85
CA TYR A 191 21.91 13.18 -18.30
C TYR A 191 22.00 14.68 -18.66
N ASP A 192 23.17 15.14 -19.02
CA ASP A 192 23.34 16.52 -19.52
C ASP A 192 22.95 16.56 -21.01
N LEU A 193 21.78 17.10 -21.29
CA LEU A 193 21.20 17.21 -22.62
C LEU A 193 21.15 18.68 -23.10
N ARG A 194 21.80 19.59 -22.38
CA ARG A 194 21.73 21.04 -22.65
C ARG A 194 22.16 21.41 -24.09
N ASP A 195 23.14 20.70 -24.65
CA ASP A 195 23.64 20.93 -26.01
C ASP A 195 23.07 19.91 -27.03
N THR A 196 21.97 19.22 -26.70
CA THR A 196 21.38 18.17 -27.53
C THR A 196 20.20 18.71 -28.35
N ASP A 197 20.01 18.23 -29.56
CA ASP A 197 18.86 18.63 -30.38
C ASP A 197 17.52 18.09 -29.81
N PRO A 198 16.40 18.80 -30.02
CA PRO A 198 15.12 18.47 -29.39
C PRO A 198 14.62 17.05 -29.69
N GLY A 199 14.82 16.53 -30.90
CA GLY A 199 14.37 15.19 -31.28
C GLY A 199 15.17 14.10 -30.57
N THR A 200 16.47 14.29 -30.37
CA THR A 200 17.32 13.40 -29.60
C THR A 200 16.99 13.49 -28.10
N VAL A 201 16.72 14.68 -27.57
CA VAL A 201 16.27 14.88 -26.18
C VAL A 201 15.02 14.04 -25.89
N GLU A 202 13.96 14.17 -26.70
CA GLU A 202 12.72 13.43 -26.51
C GLU A 202 12.94 11.91 -26.57
N SER A 203 13.75 11.45 -27.52
CA SER A 203 14.10 10.02 -27.64
C SER A 203 14.85 9.49 -26.41
N ILE A 204 15.68 10.30 -25.76
CA ILE A 204 16.38 9.92 -24.52
C ILE A 204 15.41 9.89 -23.35
N LEU A 205 14.55 10.91 -23.21
CA LEU A 205 13.55 10.97 -22.15
C LEU A 205 12.57 9.78 -22.24
N ASP A 206 12.09 9.45 -23.43
CA ASP A 206 11.21 8.31 -23.65
C ASP A 206 11.87 6.99 -23.26
N ARG A 207 13.16 6.82 -23.60
CA ARG A 207 13.91 5.64 -23.17
C ARG A 207 14.07 5.58 -21.65
N VAL A 208 14.39 6.70 -21.00
CA VAL A 208 14.51 6.76 -19.52
C VAL A 208 13.17 6.43 -18.88
N ARG A 209 12.06 7.01 -19.37
CA ARG A 209 10.70 6.73 -18.91
C ARG A 209 10.34 5.25 -19.07
N ALA A 210 10.57 4.70 -20.26
CA ALA A 210 10.26 3.30 -20.56
C ALA A 210 11.05 2.36 -19.65
N GLU A 211 12.35 2.59 -19.46
CA GLU A 211 13.20 1.80 -18.56
C GLU A 211 12.69 1.87 -17.12
N MET A 212 12.48 3.07 -16.57
CA MET A 212 12.09 3.24 -15.16
C MET A 212 10.64 2.86 -14.87
N ARG A 213 9.78 2.81 -15.89
CA ARG A 213 8.42 2.27 -15.77
C ARG A 213 8.39 0.74 -15.77
N SER A 214 9.25 0.11 -16.55
CA SER A 214 9.27 -1.36 -16.68
C SER A 214 10.13 -2.01 -15.59
N THR A 215 11.25 -1.40 -15.22
CA THR A 215 12.23 -1.98 -14.30
C THR A 215 12.48 -1.02 -13.14
N GLY A 216 11.91 -1.34 -11.98
CA GLY A 216 12.14 -0.58 -10.75
C GLY A 216 13.40 -1.03 -10.00
N PRO A 217 13.79 -0.27 -8.97
CA PRO A 217 14.92 -0.64 -8.12
C PRO A 217 14.64 -1.93 -7.35
N ASP A 218 15.67 -2.78 -7.24
CA ASP A 218 15.62 -4.07 -6.55
C ASP A 218 16.49 -4.02 -5.28
N PRO A 219 15.89 -3.87 -4.08
CA PRO A 219 16.62 -3.82 -2.83
C PRO A 219 17.31 -5.14 -2.43
N VAL A 220 17.05 -6.24 -3.14
CA VAL A 220 17.78 -7.51 -2.96
C VAL A 220 19.17 -7.42 -3.59
N ARG A 221 19.29 -6.71 -4.72
CA ARG A 221 20.54 -6.59 -5.48
C ARG A 221 21.25 -5.24 -5.30
N GLY A 222 20.52 -4.19 -4.89
CA GLY A 222 21.04 -2.84 -4.84
C GLY A 222 20.22 -1.88 -3.98
N SER A 223 20.14 -0.62 -4.40
CA SER A 223 19.33 0.41 -3.73
C SER A 223 17.84 0.17 -3.94
N GLY A 224 17.02 0.52 -2.94
CA GLY A 224 15.55 0.57 -3.06
C GLY A 224 15.02 1.82 -3.78
N ILE A 225 15.91 2.72 -4.22
CA ILE A 225 15.55 3.95 -4.96
C ILE A 225 16.52 4.18 -6.11
N ASP A 226 15.99 4.62 -7.27
CA ASP A 226 16.76 5.10 -8.43
C ASP A 226 16.35 6.56 -8.69
N VAL A 227 17.32 7.46 -8.71
CA VAL A 227 17.11 8.90 -8.94
C VAL A 227 17.91 9.32 -10.17
N ARG A 228 17.26 9.98 -11.14
CA ARG A 228 17.89 10.46 -12.35
C ARG A 228 17.48 11.91 -12.61
N LEU A 229 18.43 12.70 -13.11
CA LEU A 229 18.22 14.10 -13.47
C LEU A 229 18.57 14.28 -14.94
N SER A 230 17.65 14.80 -15.74
CA SER A 230 17.89 15.15 -17.15
C SER A 230 17.89 16.67 -17.28
N LEU A 231 19.05 17.28 -17.52
CA LEU A 231 19.21 18.70 -17.76
C LEU A 231 18.84 19.02 -19.22
N LEU A 232 17.90 19.94 -19.45
CA LEU A 232 17.32 20.19 -20.77
C LEU A 232 17.89 21.46 -21.43
N PRO A 233 17.83 21.57 -22.78
CA PRO A 233 18.35 22.75 -23.53
C PRO A 233 17.63 24.06 -23.20
N ASP A 234 16.40 24.00 -22.69
CA ASP A 234 15.56 25.17 -22.40
C ASP A 234 15.78 25.76 -21.00
N GLY A 235 16.83 25.32 -20.27
CA GLY A 235 17.12 25.75 -18.91
C GLY A 235 16.21 25.09 -17.86
N ASN A 236 15.51 24.03 -18.21
CA ASN A 236 14.69 23.21 -17.33
C ASN A 236 15.33 21.83 -17.12
N ALA A 237 14.72 20.99 -16.29
CA ALA A 237 15.13 19.60 -16.13
C ALA A 237 13.93 18.67 -15.91
N ARG A 238 14.21 17.36 -15.92
CA ARG A 238 13.29 16.32 -15.46
C ARG A 238 13.95 15.57 -14.31
N LEU A 239 13.21 15.47 -13.18
CA LEU A 239 13.60 14.62 -12.05
C LEU A 239 12.79 13.32 -12.14
N HIS A 240 13.49 12.23 -12.44
CA HIS A 240 12.92 10.90 -12.48
C HIS A 240 13.27 10.18 -11.18
N THR A 241 12.27 9.63 -10.51
CA THR A 241 12.47 8.89 -9.26
C THR A 241 11.66 7.59 -9.31
N SER A 242 12.33 6.47 -9.11
CA SER A 242 11.68 5.17 -8.95
C SER A 242 11.97 4.61 -7.56
N MET A 243 10.95 4.14 -6.86
CA MET A 243 11.00 3.71 -5.47
C MET A 243 10.39 2.31 -5.33
N SER A 244 11.13 1.38 -4.74
CA SER A 244 10.65 0.02 -4.46
C SER A 244 9.60 0.01 -3.35
N LEU A 245 8.46 -0.62 -3.59
CA LEU A 245 7.40 -0.82 -2.59
C LEU A 245 7.83 -1.79 -1.47
N LEU A 246 8.93 -2.51 -1.64
CA LEU A 246 9.57 -3.27 -0.56
C LEU A 246 10.16 -2.38 0.53
N VAL A 247 10.48 -1.11 0.22
CA VAL A 247 11.15 -0.19 1.14
C VAL A 247 10.29 1.01 1.47
N PHE A 248 9.46 1.47 0.53
CA PHE A 248 8.70 2.71 0.64
C PHE A 248 7.21 2.46 0.43
N ASP A 249 6.39 3.19 1.16
CA ASP A 249 4.96 3.33 0.89
C ASP A 249 4.63 4.73 0.35
N GLY A 250 3.38 4.96 -0.01
CA GLY A 250 2.95 6.26 -0.56
C GLY A 250 3.22 7.44 0.39
N TRP A 251 2.97 7.26 1.69
CA TRP A 251 3.32 8.28 2.70
C TRP A 251 4.81 8.57 2.72
N SER A 252 5.62 7.53 2.75
CA SER A 252 7.08 7.65 2.77
C SER A 252 7.61 8.29 1.51
N SER A 253 7.02 7.99 0.35
CA SER A 253 7.40 8.60 -0.93
C SER A 253 7.12 10.11 -0.94
N THR A 254 5.96 10.55 -0.46
CA THR A 254 5.62 11.98 -0.32
C THR A 254 6.55 12.68 0.67
N LEU A 255 6.80 12.06 1.83
CA LEU A 255 7.71 12.60 2.85
C LEU A 255 9.14 12.75 2.31
N LEU A 256 9.64 11.71 1.64
CA LEU A 256 10.98 11.65 1.06
C LEU A 256 11.18 12.73 0.00
N PHE A 257 10.19 12.89 -0.89
CA PHE A 257 10.23 13.90 -1.95
C PHE A 257 10.28 15.32 -1.35
N ARG A 258 9.45 15.60 -0.35
CA ARG A 258 9.45 16.87 0.38
C ARG A 258 10.81 17.15 1.06
N GLU A 259 11.35 16.17 1.78
CA GLU A 259 12.61 16.34 2.50
C GLU A 259 13.79 16.50 1.52
N LEU A 260 13.79 15.76 0.40
CA LEU A 260 14.77 15.90 -0.68
C LEU A 260 14.77 17.31 -1.27
N VAL A 261 13.58 17.82 -1.63
CA VAL A 261 13.42 19.16 -2.19
C VAL A 261 13.84 20.24 -1.18
N ALA A 262 13.47 20.10 0.09
CA ALA A 262 13.85 21.05 1.15
C ALA A 262 15.38 21.08 1.38
N LEU A 263 16.03 19.92 1.34
CA LEU A 263 17.49 19.83 1.49
C LEU A 263 18.24 20.36 0.27
N ALA A 264 17.70 20.14 -0.93
CA ALA A 264 18.28 20.67 -2.16
C ALA A 264 18.08 22.19 -2.30
N ALA A 265 17.01 22.73 -1.73
CA ALA A 265 16.75 24.17 -1.76
C ALA A 265 17.71 24.98 -0.89
N ASP A 266 18.19 24.42 0.21
CA ASP A 266 19.07 25.12 1.17
C ASP A 266 20.13 24.17 1.74
N TRP A 267 21.39 24.47 1.43
CA TRP A 267 22.57 23.78 1.93
C TRP A 267 22.67 23.79 3.47
N ASN A 268 22.03 24.73 4.16
CA ASN A 268 22.01 24.86 5.61
C ASN A 268 20.74 24.26 6.24
N ALA A 269 19.79 23.78 5.46
CA ALA A 269 18.58 23.18 6.00
C ALA A 269 18.92 21.99 6.90
N VAL A 270 18.28 21.89 8.06
CA VAL A 270 18.45 20.79 9.02
C VAL A 270 17.11 20.17 9.31
N LEU A 271 16.99 18.88 9.02
CA LEU A 271 15.81 18.11 9.40
C LEU A 271 15.82 17.83 10.91
N PRO A 272 14.69 18.02 11.62
CA PRO A 272 14.62 17.72 13.04
C PRO A 272 14.91 16.23 13.30
N PRO A 273 15.72 15.86 14.30
CA PRO A 273 16.10 14.48 14.57
C PRO A 273 14.89 13.57 14.77
N LEU A 274 15.05 12.29 14.45
CA LEU A 274 14.04 11.26 14.64
C LEU A 274 14.30 10.48 15.93
N GLY A 275 13.26 10.31 16.74
CA GLY A 275 13.33 9.54 17.97
C GLY A 275 13.18 8.03 17.76
N MET A 276 12.90 7.57 16.53
CA MET A 276 12.77 6.15 16.15
C MET A 276 13.12 5.98 14.68
N ASP A 277 13.34 4.74 14.26
CA ASP A 277 13.43 4.33 12.87
C ASP A 277 12.42 3.21 12.52
N PHE A 278 12.44 2.75 11.26
CA PHE A 278 11.52 1.71 10.80
C PHE A 278 11.84 0.33 11.40
N GLY A 279 13.13 0.01 11.64
CA GLY A 279 13.55 -1.24 12.28
C GLY A 279 13.05 -1.35 13.72
N ASP A 280 13.13 -0.24 14.49
CA ASP A 280 12.53 -0.13 15.83
C ASP A 280 11.03 -0.43 15.79
N TYR A 281 10.33 0.15 14.81
CA TYR A 281 8.89 -0.06 14.65
C TYR A 281 8.57 -1.53 14.34
N VAL A 282 9.22 -2.12 13.34
CA VAL A 282 8.94 -3.51 12.92
C VAL A 282 9.26 -4.49 14.05
N THR A 283 10.37 -4.30 14.75
CA THR A 283 10.75 -5.13 15.90
C THR A 283 9.73 -5.03 17.03
N SER A 284 9.18 -3.83 17.24
CA SER A 284 8.15 -3.63 18.27
C SER A 284 6.83 -4.32 17.92
N VAL A 285 6.33 -4.14 16.68
CA VAL A 285 5.06 -4.74 16.25
C VAL A 285 5.14 -6.25 16.03
N ALA A 286 6.33 -6.84 15.95
CA ALA A 286 6.51 -8.28 15.89
C ALA A 286 5.94 -9.03 17.12
N SER A 287 5.77 -8.34 18.24
CA SER A 287 5.15 -8.89 19.46
C SER A 287 3.62 -8.71 19.53
N LEU A 288 2.99 -8.06 18.54
CA LEU A 288 1.52 -7.90 18.48
C LEU A 288 0.74 -9.21 18.63
N PRO A 289 1.14 -10.34 17.99
CA PRO A 289 0.40 -11.60 18.10
C PRO A 289 0.26 -12.14 19.52
N ASP A 290 1.09 -11.69 20.46
CA ASP A 290 1.03 -12.09 21.85
C ASP A 290 -0.05 -11.31 22.64
N SER A 291 -0.50 -10.16 22.13
CA SER A 291 -1.48 -9.29 22.79
C SER A 291 -2.90 -9.84 22.69
N ASP A 292 -3.74 -9.49 23.67
CA ASP A 292 -5.14 -9.89 23.69
C ASP A 292 -5.96 -9.12 22.65
N GLU A 293 -5.59 -7.88 22.36
CA GLU A 293 -6.23 -7.04 21.34
C GLU A 293 -6.04 -7.64 19.94
N TRP A 294 -4.82 -8.07 19.60
CA TRP A 294 -4.56 -8.75 18.33
C TRP A 294 -5.33 -10.07 18.22
N LYS A 295 -5.39 -10.85 19.30
CA LYS A 295 -6.16 -12.11 19.34
C LYS A 295 -7.66 -11.86 19.18
N ALA A 296 -8.18 -10.77 19.76
CA ALA A 296 -9.57 -10.36 19.59
C ALA A 296 -9.87 -9.97 18.14
N ASP A 297 -9.01 -9.13 17.51
CA ASP A 297 -9.13 -8.74 16.11
C ASP A 297 -9.07 -9.96 15.20
N ARG A 298 -8.11 -10.88 15.44
CA ARG A 298 -8.01 -12.13 14.69
C ARG A 298 -9.30 -12.96 14.81
N SER A 299 -9.85 -13.11 16.01
CA SER A 299 -11.07 -13.88 16.24
C SER A 299 -12.25 -13.26 15.50
N TRP A 300 -12.34 -11.92 15.48
CA TRP A 300 -13.36 -11.21 14.74
C TRP A 300 -13.23 -11.48 13.24
N TRP A 301 -12.03 -11.30 12.64
CA TRP A 301 -11.80 -11.57 11.23
C TRP A 301 -12.07 -13.03 10.86
N TRP A 302 -11.61 -13.99 11.67
CA TRP A 302 -11.80 -15.43 11.43
C TRP A 302 -13.27 -15.83 11.47
N SER A 303 -14.11 -15.12 12.24
CA SER A 303 -15.56 -15.34 12.27
C SER A 303 -16.27 -14.91 10.98
N GLN A 304 -15.66 -14.03 10.16
CA GLN A 304 -16.24 -13.53 8.91
C GLN A 304 -15.85 -14.40 7.69
N LEU A 305 -14.78 -15.20 7.77
CA LEU A 305 -14.15 -15.83 6.61
C LEU A 305 -15.10 -16.76 5.84
N ASP A 306 -15.97 -17.50 6.50
CA ASP A 306 -16.88 -18.45 5.85
C ASP A 306 -17.98 -17.74 5.03
N THR A 307 -18.20 -16.46 5.27
CA THR A 307 -19.17 -15.62 4.56
C THR A 307 -18.52 -14.62 3.60
N MET A 308 -17.19 -14.59 3.52
CA MET A 308 -16.46 -13.72 2.61
C MET A 308 -16.84 -14.01 1.15
N PRO A 309 -17.23 -13.00 0.36
CA PRO A 309 -17.51 -13.19 -1.07
C PRO A 309 -16.24 -13.51 -1.86
N GLU A 310 -16.44 -14.00 -3.09
CA GLU A 310 -15.38 -14.07 -4.09
C GLU A 310 -15.04 -12.67 -4.63
N PRO A 311 -13.89 -12.46 -5.29
CA PRO A 311 -13.63 -11.22 -6.00
C PRO A 311 -14.69 -10.98 -7.10
N PRO A 312 -14.77 -9.76 -7.67
CA PRO A 312 -15.68 -9.52 -8.80
C PRO A 312 -15.29 -10.44 -9.97
N ALA A 313 -16.27 -11.21 -10.46
CA ALA A 313 -16.08 -12.18 -11.53
C ALA A 313 -15.97 -11.47 -12.90
N LEU A 314 -14.92 -10.67 -13.09
CA LEU A 314 -14.67 -9.93 -14.31
C LEU A 314 -14.34 -10.91 -15.46
N PRO A 315 -14.90 -10.72 -16.66
CA PRO A 315 -14.59 -11.53 -17.83
C PRO A 315 -13.13 -11.40 -18.23
N LEU A 316 -12.44 -12.51 -18.41
CA LEU A 316 -11.04 -12.58 -18.82
C LEU A 316 -10.91 -13.12 -20.23
N ILE A 317 -9.94 -12.61 -21.00
CA ILE A 317 -9.57 -13.12 -22.32
C ILE A 317 -8.39 -14.09 -22.26
N ARG A 318 -7.71 -14.14 -21.10
CA ARG A 318 -6.55 -15.02 -20.84
C ARG A 318 -6.53 -15.48 -19.39
N ASP A 319 -6.03 -16.69 -19.15
CA ASP A 319 -5.78 -17.17 -17.78
C ASP A 319 -4.64 -16.33 -17.13
N PRO A 320 -4.84 -15.81 -15.93
CA PRO A 320 -3.78 -15.06 -15.23
C PRO A 320 -2.46 -15.81 -15.08
N ARG A 321 -2.50 -17.15 -15.03
CA ARG A 321 -1.29 -18.00 -15.00
C ARG A 321 -0.45 -17.94 -16.28
N GLU A 322 -1.03 -17.52 -17.38
CA GLU A 322 -0.37 -17.43 -18.69
C GLU A 322 0.13 -16.02 -19.01
N VAL A 323 -0.14 -15.07 -18.11
CA VAL A 323 0.24 -13.67 -18.29
C VAL A 323 1.56 -13.38 -17.58
N HIS A 324 2.51 -12.89 -18.35
CA HIS A 324 3.82 -12.41 -17.88
C HIS A 324 3.94 -10.92 -18.20
N ALA A 325 3.07 -10.13 -17.60
CA ALA A 325 3.02 -8.68 -17.86
C ALA A 325 4.30 -7.98 -17.38
N THR A 326 4.90 -7.21 -18.27
CA THR A 326 6.06 -6.37 -17.96
C THR A 326 5.68 -4.99 -17.45
N THR A 327 4.50 -4.47 -17.84
CA THR A 327 3.95 -3.17 -17.41
C THR A 327 2.48 -3.30 -17.06
N MET A 328 2.03 -2.46 -16.12
CA MET A 328 0.60 -2.21 -15.94
C MET A 328 0.20 -1.06 -16.85
N GLU A 329 -0.86 -1.24 -17.62
CA GLU A 329 -1.47 -0.17 -18.39
C GLU A 329 -2.33 0.72 -17.52
N THR A 330 -2.44 1.99 -17.90
CA THR A 330 -3.20 2.98 -17.13
C THR A 330 -4.27 3.66 -17.96
N ARG A 331 -5.37 4.00 -17.29
CA ARG A 331 -6.38 4.96 -17.76
C ARG A 331 -6.47 6.05 -16.72
N GLU A 332 -6.42 7.31 -17.11
CA GLU A 332 -6.41 8.44 -16.20
C GLU A 332 -7.38 9.54 -16.66
N ALA A 333 -8.08 10.12 -15.70
CA ALA A 333 -8.95 11.28 -15.90
C ALA A 333 -8.89 12.19 -14.69
N HIS A 334 -9.13 13.48 -14.93
CA HIS A 334 -9.12 14.52 -13.90
C HIS A 334 -10.49 15.17 -13.77
N LEU A 335 -10.98 15.27 -12.54
CA LEU A 335 -12.14 16.10 -12.21
C LEU A 335 -11.64 17.48 -11.79
N PRO A 336 -12.06 18.57 -12.47
CA PRO A 336 -11.59 19.91 -12.17
C PRO A 336 -11.82 20.33 -10.71
N ALA A 337 -10.95 21.20 -10.19
CA ALA A 337 -10.93 21.63 -8.79
C ALA A 337 -12.30 22.08 -8.26
N SER A 338 -13.10 22.82 -9.04
CA SER A 338 -14.43 23.28 -8.63
C SER A 338 -15.43 22.13 -8.45
N ARG A 339 -15.39 21.13 -9.35
CA ARG A 339 -16.25 19.95 -9.25
C ARG A 339 -15.80 19.01 -8.13
N TRP A 340 -14.48 18.90 -7.94
CA TRP A 340 -13.91 18.16 -6.83
C TRP A 340 -14.32 18.77 -5.47
N ALA A 341 -14.20 20.09 -5.31
CA ALA A 341 -14.68 20.78 -4.11
C ALA A 341 -16.18 20.53 -3.86
N ALA A 342 -16.99 20.63 -4.91
CA ALA A 342 -18.43 20.35 -4.81
C ALA A 342 -18.72 18.90 -4.39
N LEU A 343 -17.96 17.92 -4.88
CA LEU A 343 -18.10 16.52 -4.47
C LEU A 343 -17.77 16.35 -2.99
N ARG A 344 -16.67 16.94 -2.49
CA ARG A 344 -16.30 16.91 -1.08
C ARG A 344 -17.38 17.48 -0.18
N ASP A 345 -17.95 18.64 -0.54
CA ASP A 345 -19.05 19.27 0.21
C ASP A 345 -20.31 18.38 0.27
N ARG A 346 -20.62 17.69 -0.84
CA ARG A 346 -21.76 16.76 -0.91
C ARG A 346 -21.55 15.50 -0.10
N CYS A 347 -20.33 14.99 -0.07
CA CYS A 347 -19.95 13.88 0.79
C CYS A 347 -20.10 14.25 2.27
N ALA A 348 -19.54 15.39 2.67
CA ALA A 348 -19.63 15.90 4.04
C ALA A 348 -21.07 16.12 4.50
N ALA A 349 -21.94 16.64 3.61
CA ALA A 349 -23.37 16.85 3.90
C ALA A 349 -24.16 15.53 4.10
N ARG A 350 -23.58 14.37 3.70
CA ARG A 350 -24.20 13.05 3.80
C ARG A 350 -23.49 12.10 4.75
N ASP A 351 -22.56 12.61 5.55
CA ASP A 351 -21.75 11.83 6.49
C ASP A 351 -20.97 10.66 5.82
N VAL A 352 -20.46 10.91 4.61
CA VAL A 352 -19.67 9.96 3.82
C VAL A 352 -18.31 10.58 3.48
N THR A 353 -17.20 9.86 3.66
CA THR A 353 -15.90 10.34 3.19
C THR A 353 -15.83 10.34 1.66
N PRO A 354 -15.10 11.28 1.04
CA PRO A 354 -14.86 11.24 -0.40
C PRO A 354 -14.27 9.90 -0.86
N SER A 355 -13.35 9.34 -0.09
CA SER A 355 -12.75 8.03 -0.35
C SER A 355 -13.79 6.91 -0.41
N THR A 356 -14.74 6.89 0.52
CA THR A 356 -15.84 5.90 0.53
C THR A 356 -16.81 6.12 -0.63
N ALA A 357 -17.14 7.37 -0.96
CA ALA A 357 -18.01 7.65 -2.12
C ALA A 357 -17.35 7.16 -3.43
N LEU A 358 -16.06 7.43 -3.63
CA LEU A 358 -15.32 6.97 -4.81
C LEU A 358 -15.16 5.44 -4.86
N SER A 359 -14.91 4.79 -3.71
CA SER A 359 -14.90 3.34 -3.59
C SER A 359 -16.25 2.71 -3.90
N THR A 360 -17.35 3.36 -3.46
CA THR A 360 -18.72 2.92 -3.77
C THR A 360 -19.02 3.06 -5.26
N ALA A 361 -18.61 4.17 -5.90
CA ALA A 361 -18.75 4.36 -7.34
C ALA A 361 -17.99 3.27 -8.12
N PHE A 362 -16.77 2.96 -7.71
CA PHE A 362 -16.00 1.85 -8.28
C PHE A 362 -16.71 0.50 -8.12
N ALA A 363 -17.24 0.21 -6.93
CA ALA A 363 -17.99 -1.03 -6.68
C ALA A 363 -19.25 -1.14 -7.56
N VAL A 364 -19.97 -0.04 -7.80
CA VAL A 364 -21.14 0.01 -8.72
C VAL A 364 -20.71 -0.36 -10.14
N VAL A 365 -19.64 0.23 -10.64
CA VAL A 365 -19.12 -0.08 -11.99
C VAL A 365 -18.66 -1.53 -12.08
N LEU A 366 -17.94 -2.03 -11.08
CA LEU A 366 -17.54 -3.43 -11.03
C LEU A 366 -18.73 -4.38 -11.01
N ALA A 367 -19.79 -4.05 -10.27
CA ALA A 367 -21.01 -4.87 -10.22
C ALA A 367 -21.66 -5.00 -11.58
N ARG A 368 -21.71 -3.91 -12.34
CA ARG A 368 -22.25 -3.89 -13.71
C ARG A 368 -21.36 -4.68 -14.67
N TRP A 369 -20.05 -4.51 -14.58
CA TRP A 369 -19.10 -5.24 -15.41
C TRP A 369 -19.07 -6.74 -15.10
N ALA A 370 -19.08 -7.12 -13.81
CA ALA A 370 -19.08 -8.52 -13.36
C ALA A 370 -20.47 -9.21 -13.44
N GLY A 371 -21.56 -8.45 -13.60
CA GLY A 371 -22.92 -8.97 -13.63
C GLY A 371 -23.46 -9.47 -12.27
N HIS A 372 -22.83 -9.08 -11.14
CA HIS A 372 -23.28 -9.44 -9.79
C HIS A 372 -22.95 -8.37 -8.76
N ARG A 373 -23.63 -8.39 -7.60
CA ARG A 373 -23.64 -7.29 -6.61
C ARG A 373 -22.83 -7.57 -5.35
N ARG A 374 -22.29 -8.77 -5.18
CA ARG A 374 -21.56 -9.17 -3.97
C ARG A 374 -20.15 -9.58 -4.34
N MET A 375 -19.16 -8.86 -3.80
CA MET A 375 -17.78 -9.05 -4.20
C MET A 375 -16.81 -8.72 -3.04
N LEU A 376 -15.61 -9.29 -3.11
CA LEU A 376 -14.51 -8.97 -2.22
C LEU A 376 -13.56 -7.99 -2.90
N LEU A 377 -13.39 -6.82 -2.31
CA LEU A 377 -12.39 -5.84 -2.72
C LEU A 377 -11.24 -5.81 -1.71
N ASN A 378 -10.09 -5.35 -2.17
CA ASN A 378 -8.95 -5.08 -1.32
C ASN A 378 -8.73 -3.56 -1.25
N SER A 379 -8.46 -3.03 -0.08
CA SER A 379 -8.22 -1.60 0.12
C SER A 379 -6.87 -1.36 0.75
N LEU A 380 -6.11 -0.43 0.20
CA LEU A 380 -4.85 0.01 0.82
C LEU A 380 -5.16 0.85 2.06
N GLN A 381 -4.39 0.61 3.12
CA GLN A 381 -4.51 1.31 4.41
C GLN A 381 -3.18 1.88 4.85
N LEU A 382 -3.21 3.06 5.46
CA LEU A 382 -2.10 3.56 6.24
C LEU A 382 -2.10 2.87 7.61
N ASN A 383 -1.06 2.08 7.89
CA ASN A 383 -0.97 1.31 9.14
C ASN A 383 0.27 1.74 9.94
N ARG A 384 0.23 2.98 10.45
CA ARG A 384 1.26 3.57 11.31
C ARG A 384 0.74 3.65 12.74
N LEU A 385 0.92 2.56 13.51
CA LEU A 385 0.56 2.58 14.94
C LEU A 385 1.34 3.69 15.64
N PRO A 386 0.69 4.52 16.48
CA PRO A 386 1.31 5.69 17.10
C PRO A 386 2.26 5.30 18.25
N LEU A 387 3.24 4.42 17.99
CA LEU A 387 4.24 3.95 18.98
C LEU A 387 5.18 5.07 19.44
N HIS A 388 5.38 6.09 18.61
CA HIS A 388 6.22 7.25 18.89
C HIS A 388 5.67 8.51 18.24
N PRO A 389 5.86 9.72 18.80
CA PRO A 389 5.44 10.97 18.16
C PRO A 389 5.99 11.20 16.75
N ASP A 390 7.17 10.64 16.44
CA ASP A 390 7.82 10.79 15.13
C ASP A 390 7.43 9.71 14.11
N VAL A 391 6.54 8.77 14.41
CA VAL A 391 6.20 7.67 13.51
C VAL A 391 5.75 8.14 12.12
N HIS A 392 5.11 9.31 12.05
CA HIS A 392 4.67 9.93 10.79
C HIS A 392 5.78 10.63 10.01
N ARG A 393 6.98 10.81 10.64
CA ARG A 393 8.18 11.40 10.03
C ARG A 393 9.20 10.35 9.61
N VAL A 394 8.94 9.08 9.88
CA VAL A 394 9.84 7.97 9.55
C VAL A 394 9.47 7.41 8.17
N VAL A 395 10.47 7.24 7.33
CA VAL A 395 10.36 6.55 6.03
C VAL A 395 10.39 5.05 6.23
N GLY A 396 9.52 4.32 5.52
CA GLY A 396 9.43 2.87 5.55
C GLY A 396 8.14 2.35 4.88
N ALA A 397 8.02 1.05 4.68
CA ALA A 397 6.82 0.42 4.13
C ALA A 397 5.80 0.09 5.24
N PHE A 398 5.13 1.10 5.76
CA PHE A 398 4.13 0.96 6.83
C PHE A 398 2.76 0.52 6.33
N SER A 399 2.45 0.73 5.05
CA SER A 399 1.14 0.41 4.49
C SER A 399 0.75 -1.05 4.72
N ALA A 400 -0.53 -1.28 4.84
CA ALA A 400 -1.17 -2.58 4.90
C ALA A 400 -2.37 -2.61 3.94
N THR A 401 -3.01 -3.75 3.82
CA THR A 401 -4.28 -3.88 3.12
C THR A 401 -5.38 -4.27 4.09
N MET A 402 -6.62 -4.06 3.68
CA MET A 402 -7.84 -4.49 4.38
C MET A 402 -8.80 -5.08 3.36
N LEU A 403 -9.30 -6.28 3.62
CA LEU A 403 -10.35 -6.86 2.79
C LEU A 403 -11.69 -6.19 3.08
N LEU A 404 -12.41 -5.83 2.02
CA LEU A 404 -13.73 -5.18 2.10
C LEU A 404 -14.77 -6.04 1.38
N PRO A 405 -15.52 -6.89 2.12
CA PRO A 405 -16.67 -7.57 1.56
C PRO A 405 -17.73 -6.52 1.21
N THR A 406 -18.02 -6.39 -0.07
CA THR A 406 -18.93 -5.37 -0.62
C THR A 406 -20.19 -6.04 -1.11
N GLU A 407 -21.33 -5.53 -0.68
CA GLU A 407 -22.65 -5.96 -1.15
C GLU A 407 -23.48 -4.72 -1.46
N LEU A 408 -23.96 -4.63 -2.71
CA LEU A 408 -24.80 -3.54 -3.20
C LEU A 408 -26.26 -3.95 -3.15
N THR A 409 -27.07 -3.22 -2.37
CA THR A 409 -28.49 -3.50 -2.18
C THR A 409 -29.28 -3.07 -3.41
N GLU A 410 -30.19 -3.92 -3.90
CA GLU A 410 -31.11 -3.62 -4.98
C GLU A 410 -32.08 -2.51 -4.60
N GLY A 411 -32.36 -1.61 -5.54
CA GLY A 411 -33.30 -0.50 -5.32
C GLY A 411 -32.75 0.61 -4.41
N ALA A 412 -31.50 0.48 -3.94
CA ALA A 412 -30.90 1.53 -3.12
C ALA A 412 -30.43 2.71 -3.96
N THR A 413 -30.51 3.89 -3.38
CA THR A 413 -29.90 5.10 -3.93
C THR A 413 -28.39 5.07 -3.73
N PHE A 414 -27.64 5.89 -4.48
CA PHE A 414 -26.19 6.00 -4.28
C PHE A 414 -25.83 6.44 -2.85
N ALA A 415 -26.59 7.36 -2.28
CA ALA A 415 -26.37 7.83 -0.91
C ALA A 415 -26.50 6.70 0.12
N GLU A 416 -27.51 5.85 -0.02
CA GLU A 416 -27.70 4.68 0.86
C GLU A 416 -26.57 3.65 0.71
N LEU A 417 -26.13 3.39 -0.52
CA LEU A 417 -24.99 2.50 -0.78
C LEU A 417 -23.68 3.04 -0.17
N ALA A 418 -23.42 4.34 -0.35
CA ALA A 418 -22.22 4.99 0.17
C ALA A 418 -22.21 5.02 1.71
N LEU A 419 -23.36 5.28 2.35
CA LEU A 419 -23.48 5.25 3.80
C LEU A 419 -23.30 3.84 4.38
N ALA A 420 -23.85 2.82 3.71
CA ALA A 420 -23.64 1.42 4.07
C ALA A 420 -22.15 1.01 3.93
N ALA A 421 -21.49 1.47 2.86
CA ALA A 421 -20.05 1.26 2.65
C ALA A 421 -19.20 1.96 3.72
N GLN A 422 -19.55 3.21 4.11
CA GLN A 422 -18.88 3.95 5.18
C GLN A 422 -18.95 3.19 6.51
N LYS A 423 -20.13 2.72 6.87
CA LYS A 423 -20.32 1.94 8.09
C LYS A 423 -19.48 0.67 8.08
N ARG A 424 -19.50 -0.08 6.97
CA ARG A 424 -18.70 -1.30 6.82
C ARG A 424 -17.21 -1.01 6.90
N PHE A 425 -16.74 0.05 6.25
CA PHE A 425 -15.35 0.48 6.33
C PHE A 425 -14.96 0.79 7.78
N SER A 426 -15.78 1.53 8.53
CA SER A 426 -15.54 1.86 9.95
C SER A 426 -15.47 0.60 10.81
N GLU A 427 -16.39 -0.37 10.62
CA GLU A 427 -16.39 -1.66 11.33
C GLU A 427 -15.10 -2.45 11.09
N HIS A 428 -14.65 -2.57 9.84
CA HIS A 428 -13.43 -3.31 9.49
C HIS A 428 -12.17 -2.59 9.98
N SER A 429 -12.13 -1.27 9.88
CA SER A 429 -11.02 -0.44 10.36
C SER A 429 -10.84 -0.50 11.88
N ALA A 430 -11.88 -0.82 12.64
CA ALA A 430 -11.80 -1.03 14.08
C ALA A 430 -10.97 -2.27 14.47
N HIS A 431 -10.76 -3.19 13.52
CA HIS A 431 -10.00 -4.45 13.70
C HIS A 431 -8.72 -4.47 12.85
N ASN A 432 -7.97 -3.36 12.84
CA ASN A 432 -6.83 -3.13 11.95
C ASN A 432 -5.48 -3.65 12.46
N LEU A 433 -5.45 -4.36 13.59
CA LEU A 433 -4.25 -5.04 14.06
C LEU A 433 -3.95 -6.29 13.22
N ILE A 434 -4.97 -6.83 12.52
CA ILE A 434 -4.83 -7.89 11.52
C ILE A 434 -4.87 -7.25 10.13
N THR A 435 -3.88 -7.53 9.32
CA THR A 435 -3.77 -6.98 7.96
C THR A 435 -4.56 -7.82 6.95
N GLY A 436 -4.98 -7.19 5.84
CA GLY A 436 -5.66 -7.90 4.75
C GLY A 436 -4.83 -9.05 4.15
N VAL A 437 -3.49 -8.95 4.20
CA VAL A 437 -2.62 -10.06 3.77
C VAL A 437 -2.75 -11.27 4.68
N GLU A 438 -2.83 -11.08 6.00
CA GLU A 438 -3.02 -12.18 6.96
C GLU A 438 -4.42 -12.81 6.79
N VAL A 439 -5.45 -11.98 6.60
CA VAL A 439 -6.81 -12.45 6.31
C VAL A 439 -6.85 -13.21 4.98
N SER A 440 -6.18 -12.70 3.94
CA SER A 440 -6.11 -13.34 2.61
C SER A 440 -5.45 -14.71 2.67
N ARG A 441 -4.37 -14.86 3.43
CA ARG A 441 -3.68 -16.14 3.64
C ARG A 441 -4.60 -17.17 4.29
N GLU A 442 -5.29 -16.80 5.37
CA GLU A 442 -6.21 -17.72 6.03
C GLU A 442 -7.43 -18.03 5.16
N LEU A 443 -7.96 -17.05 4.43
CA LEU A 443 -9.05 -17.26 3.48
C LEU A 443 -8.63 -18.23 2.36
N GLY A 444 -7.44 -18.03 1.76
CA GLY A 444 -6.88 -18.94 0.76
C GLY A 444 -6.69 -20.36 1.30
N ARG A 445 -6.16 -20.49 2.53
CA ARG A 445 -6.01 -21.79 3.20
C ARG A 445 -7.35 -22.51 3.37
N ARG A 446 -8.41 -21.82 3.82
CA ARG A 446 -9.76 -22.40 3.96
C ARG A 446 -10.39 -22.78 2.63
N ARG A 447 -10.14 -22.00 1.58
CA ARG A 447 -10.61 -22.27 0.22
C ARG A 447 -9.78 -23.32 -0.53
N GLY A 448 -8.63 -23.70 0.02
CA GLY A 448 -7.70 -24.64 -0.62
C GLY A 448 -6.97 -24.03 -1.83
N THR A 449 -6.90 -22.70 -1.94
CA THR A 449 -6.24 -22.01 -3.04
C THR A 449 -4.99 -21.26 -2.58
N HIS A 450 -3.99 -21.18 -3.44
CA HIS A 450 -2.79 -20.33 -3.28
C HIS A 450 -2.83 -19.08 -4.19
N ARG A 451 -3.92 -18.91 -4.94
CA ARG A 451 -4.13 -17.78 -5.86
C ARG A 451 -4.56 -16.51 -5.09
N PRO A 452 -4.35 -15.31 -5.65
CA PRO A 452 -4.83 -14.07 -5.04
C PRO A 452 -6.34 -14.10 -4.81
N VAL A 453 -6.78 -14.00 -3.55
CA VAL A 453 -8.21 -14.06 -3.19
C VAL A 453 -8.95 -12.73 -3.38
N ALA A 454 -8.23 -11.62 -3.54
CA ALA A 454 -8.79 -10.28 -3.76
C ALA A 454 -7.87 -9.45 -4.69
N PRO A 455 -7.77 -9.82 -5.99
CA PRO A 455 -6.85 -9.18 -6.95
C PRO A 455 -7.39 -7.85 -7.51
N VAL A 456 -8.51 -7.34 -7.01
CA VAL A 456 -9.07 -6.02 -7.35
C VAL A 456 -8.92 -5.09 -6.17
N VAL A 457 -8.20 -3.98 -6.39
CA VAL A 457 -7.77 -3.07 -5.33
C VAL A 457 -8.42 -1.69 -5.51
N PHE A 458 -8.84 -1.09 -4.41
CA PHE A 458 -9.15 0.33 -4.34
C PHE A 458 -8.12 1.04 -3.46
N GLN A 459 -7.48 2.07 -3.99
CA GLN A 459 -6.50 2.87 -3.28
C GLN A 459 -6.90 4.34 -3.27
N SER A 460 -6.96 4.94 -2.09
CA SER A 460 -7.13 6.38 -1.92
C SER A 460 -5.93 6.97 -1.18
N THR A 461 -5.32 7.96 -1.80
CA THR A 461 -4.28 8.81 -1.19
C THR A 461 -4.73 10.26 -1.10
N LEU A 462 -6.04 10.50 -1.07
CA LEU A 462 -6.64 11.80 -0.78
C LEU A 462 -6.11 12.31 0.56
N SER A 463 -5.97 13.63 0.70
CA SER A 463 -5.44 14.30 1.89
C SER A 463 -4.01 13.91 2.31
N MET A 464 -3.29 13.12 1.49
CA MET A 464 -1.93 12.69 1.82
C MET A 464 -0.98 13.87 1.99
N ASP A 465 -1.02 14.84 1.08
CA ASP A 465 -0.16 16.02 1.14
C ASP A 465 -0.44 16.86 2.39
N ALA A 466 -1.71 17.07 2.72
CA ALA A 466 -2.13 17.73 3.95
C ALA A 466 -1.67 16.97 5.20
N ALA A 467 -1.81 15.63 5.19
CA ALA A 467 -1.42 14.79 6.31
C ALA A 467 0.10 14.74 6.53
N VAL A 468 0.89 14.72 5.47
CA VAL A 468 2.35 14.81 5.54
C VAL A 468 2.81 16.23 5.88
N GLY A 469 1.94 17.24 5.68
CA GLY A 469 2.21 18.65 5.96
C GLY A 469 3.10 19.28 4.89
N VAL A 470 2.78 19.03 3.64
CA VAL A 470 3.51 19.56 2.49
C VAL A 470 3.01 20.97 2.18
N ALA A 471 3.83 21.97 2.52
CA ALA A 471 3.93 23.14 1.66
C ALA A 471 5.10 22.85 0.70
N HIS A 472 4.83 22.68 -0.56
CA HIS A 472 5.91 22.64 -1.56
C HIS A 472 6.57 24.02 -1.57
N PRO A 473 7.90 24.12 -1.40
CA PRO A 473 8.57 25.40 -1.53
C PRO A 473 8.34 25.94 -2.94
N GLU A 474 8.14 27.24 -3.07
CA GLU A 474 7.99 27.91 -4.38
C GLU A 474 9.22 27.69 -5.28
N SER A 475 10.36 27.42 -4.67
CA SER A 475 11.61 27.07 -5.34
C SER A 475 12.39 26.03 -4.55
N ALA A 476 13.01 25.08 -5.25
CA ALA A 476 13.90 24.06 -4.69
C ALA A 476 15.39 24.46 -4.81
N GLY A 477 15.71 25.75 -4.68
CA GLY A 477 17.08 26.25 -4.83
C GLY A 477 17.66 25.90 -6.21
N PRO A 478 18.87 25.30 -6.30
CA PRO A 478 19.48 24.95 -7.59
C PRO A 478 18.66 23.99 -8.44
N LEU A 479 17.74 23.22 -7.85
CA LEU A 479 16.79 22.38 -8.62
C LEU A 479 15.61 23.16 -9.20
N GLY A 480 15.49 24.48 -8.95
CA GLY A 480 14.42 25.31 -9.50
C GLY A 480 13.07 25.10 -8.85
N ALA A 481 11.99 25.17 -9.61
CA ALA A 481 10.62 24.99 -9.17
C ALA A 481 10.01 23.69 -9.73
N LEU A 482 9.21 23.01 -8.91
CA LEU A 482 8.49 21.80 -9.32
C LEU A 482 7.27 22.18 -10.17
N ASP A 483 7.19 21.64 -11.38
CA ASP A 483 6.01 21.77 -12.25
C ASP A 483 5.25 20.44 -12.33
N PHE A 484 4.23 20.29 -11.50
CA PHE A 484 3.32 19.15 -11.53
C PHE A 484 2.30 19.21 -12.69
N GLY A 485 2.35 20.23 -13.55
CA GLY A 485 1.54 20.31 -14.77
C GLY A 485 2.03 19.37 -15.87
N ASP A 486 3.31 18.99 -15.80
CA ASP A 486 3.96 18.02 -16.69
C ASP A 486 4.53 16.88 -15.84
N PHE A 487 3.65 15.97 -15.41
CA PHE A 487 3.89 14.91 -14.44
C PHE A 487 3.56 13.55 -15.05
N HIS A 488 4.49 12.62 -14.96
CA HIS A 488 4.27 11.24 -15.37
C HIS A 488 4.48 10.31 -14.19
N HIS A 489 3.67 9.27 -14.09
CA HIS A 489 3.83 8.29 -13.04
C HIS A 489 3.47 6.88 -13.54
N GLN A 490 3.95 5.88 -12.81
CA GLN A 490 3.58 4.48 -12.97
C GLN A 490 3.63 3.80 -11.60
N LEU A 491 2.60 3.05 -11.26
CA LEU A 491 2.61 2.15 -10.12
C LEU A 491 2.55 0.71 -10.64
N ARG A 492 3.44 -0.15 -10.13
CA ARG A 492 3.45 -1.58 -10.42
C ARG A 492 3.24 -2.35 -9.12
N THR A 493 2.09 -3.00 -9.04
CA THR A 493 1.66 -3.74 -7.85
C THR A 493 1.46 -5.21 -8.24
N PRO A 494 2.39 -6.13 -7.91
CA PRO A 494 2.23 -7.53 -8.25
C PRO A 494 1.02 -8.14 -7.54
N GLN A 495 0.49 -9.23 -8.11
CA GLN A 495 -0.69 -9.96 -7.64
C GLN A 495 -2.00 -9.15 -7.68
N VAL A 496 -2.02 -8.06 -8.45
CA VAL A 496 -3.19 -7.21 -8.70
C VAL A 496 -3.56 -7.29 -10.18
N ALA A 497 -4.82 -7.61 -10.45
CA ALA A 497 -5.36 -7.65 -11.82
C ALA A 497 -5.88 -6.27 -12.26
N LEU A 498 -6.54 -5.56 -11.34
CA LEU A 498 -7.11 -4.22 -11.55
C LEU A 498 -7.00 -3.42 -10.26
N GLU A 499 -6.51 -2.20 -10.36
CA GLU A 499 -6.46 -1.21 -9.29
C GLU A 499 -7.17 0.07 -9.72
N ALA A 500 -8.08 0.56 -8.89
CA ALA A 500 -8.59 1.93 -8.98
C ALA A 500 -7.90 2.78 -7.92
N ARG A 501 -7.18 3.80 -8.37
CA ARG A 501 -6.47 4.75 -7.50
C ARG A 501 -7.06 6.14 -7.65
N VAL A 502 -7.24 6.82 -6.51
CA VAL A 502 -7.68 8.21 -6.46
C VAL A 502 -6.73 9.04 -5.61
N TYR A 503 -6.35 10.21 -6.10
CA TYR A 503 -5.48 11.15 -5.40
C TYR A 503 -5.80 12.59 -5.81
N GLU A 504 -5.33 13.53 -5.02
CA GLU A 504 -5.46 14.96 -5.33
C GLU A 504 -4.15 15.46 -5.93
N LEU A 505 -4.24 16.17 -7.05
CA LEU A 505 -3.12 16.83 -7.69
C LEU A 505 -3.56 18.24 -8.14
N ARG A 506 -2.89 19.28 -7.66
CA ARG A 506 -3.22 20.70 -8.02
C ARG A 506 -4.68 21.06 -7.74
N SER A 507 -5.22 20.55 -6.61
CA SER A 507 -6.62 20.68 -6.22
C SER A 507 -7.63 20.00 -7.15
N GLU A 508 -7.20 19.22 -8.13
CA GLU A 508 -8.04 18.37 -8.97
C GLU A 508 -8.04 16.94 -8.43
N LEU A 509 -9.14 16.22 -8.64
CA LEU A 509 -9.19 14.78 -8.35
C LEU A 509 -8.69 14.01 -9.56
N ALA A 510 -7.62 13.27 -9.41
CA ALA A 510 -7.18 12.27 -10.37
C ALA A 510 -7.85 10.93 -10.07
N ILE A 511 -8.38 10.28 -11.11
CA ILE A 511 -8.98 8.94 -11.09
C ILE A 511 -8.15 8.09 -12.06
N VAL A 512 -7.58 7.01 -11.58
CA VAL A 512 -6.69 6.16 -12.36
C VAL A 512 -7.12 4.70 -12.24
N PHE A 513 -7.27 4.00 -13.38
CA PHE A 513 -7.19 2.55 -13.42
C PHE A 513 -5.77 2.14 -13.77
N SER A 514 -5.22 1.20 -13.02
CA SER A 514 -4.00 0.48 -13.36
C SER A 514 -4.35 -1.00 -13.45
N LEU A 515 -3.99 -1.65 -14.55
CA LEU A 515 -4.44 -3.01 -14.84
C LEU A 515 -3.43 -3.81 -15.65
N VAL A 516 -3.55 -5.12 -15.57
CA VAL A 516 -2.87 -6.07 -16.45
C VAL A 516 -3.71 -6.18 -17.72
N GLU A 517 -3.37 -5.43 -18.77
CA GLU A 517 -4.20 -5.29 -19.97
C GLU A 517 -4.42 -6.63 -20.69
N GLU A 518 -3.44 -7.52 -20.66
CA GLU A 518 -3.52 -8.84 -21.28
C GLU A 518 -4.63 -9.74 -20.72
N LEU A 519 -5.17 -9.40 -19.54
CA LEU A 519 -6.28 -10.14 -18.93
C LEU A 519 -7.64 -9.77 -19.49
N PHE A 520 -7.82 -8.55 -19.98
CA PHE A 520 -9.13 -7.96 -20.23
C PHE A 520 -9.30 -7.55 -21.68
N GLU A 521 -10.54 -7.54 -22.14
CA GLU A 521 -10.91 -6.89 -23.41
C GLU A 521 -10.79 -5.37 -23.24
N THR A 522 -9.91 -4.72 -24.00
CA THR A 522 -9.62 -3.28 -23.89
C THR A 522 -10.87 -2.41 -23.93
N ALA A 523 -11.83 -2.75 -24.82
CA ALA A 523 -13.09 -1.99 -24.96
C ALA A 523 -13.96 -2.07 -23.69
N GLN A 524 -13.92 -3.18 -22.94
CA GLN A 524 -14.66 -3.31 -21.68
C GLN A 524 -14.00 -2.50 -20.56
N VAL A 525 -12.67 -2.48 -20.51
CA VAL A 525 -11.90 -1.64 -19.57
C VAL A 525 -12.22 -0.16 -19.82
N ASP A 526 -12.15 0.28 -21.08
CA ASP A 526 -12.40 1.68 -21.45
C ASP A 526 -13.85 2.09 -21.14
N ALA A 527 -14.82 1.20 -21.36
CA ALA A 527 -16.22 1.43 -21.00
C ALA A 527 -16.41 1.55 -19.48
N ALA A 528 -15.81 0.64 -18.69
CA ALA A 528 -15.90 0.66 -17.24
C ALA A 528 -15.21 1.91 -16.65
N PHE A 529 -14.05 2.30 -17.19
CA PHE A 529 -13.37 3.51 -16.76
C PHE A 529 -14.18 4.78 -17.08
N THR A 530 -14.73 4.87 -18.30
CA THR A 530 -15.58 5.99 -18.71
C THR A 530 -16.80 6.10 -17.80
N GLU A 531 -17.46 4.97 -17.51
CA GLU A 531 -18.61 4.93 -16.61
C GLU A 531 -18.28 5.41 -15.20
N LEU A 532 -17.10 5.03 -14.65
CA LEU A 532 -16.65 5.52 -13.36
C LEU A 532 -16.49 7.04 -13.35
N VAL A 533 -15.83 7.60 -14.36
CA VAL A 533 -15.60 9.06 -14.50
C VAL A 533 -16.93 9.81 -14.64
N GLU A 534 -17.87 9.30 -15.45
CA GLU A 534 -19.20 9.88 -15.62
C GLU A 534 -20.02 9.83 -14.34
N LEU A 535 -20.00 8.70 -13.62
CA LEU A 535 -20.71 8.57 -12.35
C LEU A 535 -20.16 9.56 -11.32
N VAL A 536 -18.84 9.63 -11.16
CA VAL A 536 -18.17 10.60 -10.25
C VAL A 536 -18.52 12.03 -10.66
N GLY A 537 -18.54 12.34 -11.96
CA GLY A 537 -18.98 13.62 -12.49
C GLY A 537 -20.43 13.97 -12.12
N THR A 538 -21.34 13.03 -12.28
CA THR A 538 -22.77 13.18 -11.94
C THR A 538 -22.95 13.41 -10.42
N LEU A 539 -22.20 12.71 -9.59
CA LEU A 539 -22.20 12.91 -8.14
C LEU A 539 -21.66 14.30 -7.75
N ALA A 540 -20.63 14.77 -8.45
CA ALA A 540 -20.06 16.10 -8.25
C ALA A 540 -21.05 17.22 -8.66
N ASP A 541 -21.88 17.01 -9.67
CA ASP A 541 -22.92 17.93 -10.10
C ASP A 541 -24.16 17.88 -9.17
N GLY A 542 -24.31 16.84 -8.34
CA GLY A 542 -25.36 16.69 -7.33
C GLY A 542 -26.53 15.81 -7.77
N ASP A 543 -26.54 15.34 -8.99
CA ASP A 543 -27.72 14.69 -9.61
C ASP A 543 -27.84 13.19 -9.36
N GLY A 544 -26.84 12.52 -8.86
CA GLY A 544 -26.79 11.05 -8.75
C GLY A 544 -27.11 10.49 -7.35
N TRP A 545 -27.04 11.30 -6.31
CA TRP A 545 -27.04 10.83 -4.92
C TRP A 545 -28.34 10.17 -4.47
N ASP A 546 -29.47 10.76 -4.82
CA ASP A 546 -30.80 10.35 -4.34
C ASP A 546 -31.58 9.55 -5.39
N ARG A 547 -30.89 9.12 -6.46
CA ARG A 547 -31.44 8.24 -7.50
C ARG A 547 -31.10 6.79 -7.19
N GLU A 548 -32.06 5.91 -7.43
CA GLU A 548 -31.87 4.47 -7.41
C GLU A 548 -30.78 4.08 -8.43
N ILE A 549 -29.83 3.27 -7.99
CA ILE A 549 -28.76 2.76 -8.84
C ILE A 549 -29.23 1.49 -9.54
N ASP A 550 -29.20 1.52 -10.88
CA ASP A 550 -29.45 0.33 -11.68
C ASP A 550 -28.29 -0.67 -11.49
N LEU A 551 -28.59 -1.80 -10.89
CA LEU A 551 -27.66 -2.87 -10.56
C LEU A 551 -28.09 -4.18 -11.23
N PRO A 552 -27.16 -5.05 -11.60
CA PRO A 552 -27.50 -6.36 -12.14
C PRO A 552 -28.40 -7.14 -11.17
N ALA A 553 -29.28 -7.98 -11.69
CA ALA A 553 -30.07 -8.89 -10.86
C ALA A 553 -29.16 -9.74 -9.96
N PRO A 554 -29.65 -10.21 -8.79
CA PRO A 554 -28.87 -11.13 -7.95
C PRO A 554 -28.73 -12.46 -8.71
N ALA A 555 -27.71 -12.56 -9.51
CA ALA A 555 -27.34 -13.79 -10.19
C ALA A 555 -26.00 -14.27 -9.64
N GLU A 556 -25.85 -15.58 -9.45
CA GLU A 556 -24.52 -16.15 -9.45
C GLU A 556 -23.91 -15.87 -10.83
N ALA A 557 -22.63 -15.45 -10.89
CA ALA A 557 -22.00 -15.19 -12.18
C ALA A 557 -22.06 -16.47 -13.04
N THR A 558 -22.95 -16.47 -14.02
CA THR A 558 -23.27 -17.63 -14.88
C THR A 558 -22.57 -17.56 -16.25
N GLY A 559 -21.46 -16.81 -16.35
CA GLY A 559 -20.67 -16.75 -17.58
C GLY A 559 -19.95 -18.08 -17.88
N SER A 560 -20.17 -18.64 -19.07
CA SER A 560 -19.32 -19.70 -19.62
C SER A 560 -18.05 -19.04 -20.17
N GLY A 561 -16.97 -18.98 -19.37
CA GLY A 561 -15.69 -18.39 -19.77
C GLY A 561 -14.74 -18.26 -18.59
N LEU A 562 -13.55 -17.80 -18.88
CA LEU A 562 -12.59 -17.44 -17.83
C LEU A 562 -13.10 -16.22 -17.07
N LEU A 563 -13.20 -16.34 -15.75
CA LEU A 563 -13.62 -15.26 -14.86
C LEU A 563 -12.57 -15.05 -13.77
N LEU A 564 -12.32 -13.81 -13.43
CA LEU A 564 -11.42 -13.47 -12.33
C LEU A 564 -11.94 -14.08 -11.01
N GLY A 565 -11.07 -14.80 -10.30
CA GLY A 565 -11.41 -15.45 -9.03
C GLY A 565 -12.22 -16.74 -9.14
N ARG A 566 -12.59 -17.17 -10.35
CA ARG A 566 -13.23 -18.46 -10.59
C ARG A 566 -12.36 -19.31 -11.50
N TYR A 567 -11.62 -20.19 -10.90
CA TYR A 567 -10.66 -21.03 -11.58
C TYR A 567 -10.98 -22.49 -11.33
N ASP A 568 -10.99 -23.30 -12.40
CA ASP A 568 -11.02 -24.75 -12.28
C ASP A 568 -9.62 -25.24 -11.86
N ASP A 569 -9.35 -25.18 -10.57
CA ASP A 569 -8.17 -25.84 -10.00
C ASP A 569 -8.46 -27.35 -10.01
N THR A 570 -8.11 -28.01 -11.13
CA THR A 570 -8.09 -29.48 -11.17
C THR A 570 -6.93 -29.96 -10.33
N ASP A 571 -7.18 -30.12 -9.05
CA ASP A 571 -6.22 -30.70 -8.11
C ASP A 571 -5.79 -32.08 -8.59
N ARG A 572 -4.52 -32.25 -8.84
CA ARG A 572 -3.94 -33.57 -9.06
C ARG A 572 -4.11 -34.39 -7.78
N VAL A 573 -4.92 -35.43 -7.83
CA VAL A 573 -5.14 -36.30 -6.66
C VAL A 573 -3.89 -37.16 -6.48
N VAL A 574 -3.08 -36.82 -5.47
CA VAL A 574 -1.97 -37.67 -5.02
C VAL A 574 -2.54 -38.67 -4.01
N PRO A 575 -2.35 -40.00 -4.19
CA PRO A 575 -2.81 -40.98 -3.22
C PRO A 575 -2.12 -40.80 -1.86
N GLU A 576 -2.90 -40.87 -0.78
CA GLU A 576 -2.39 -40.91 0.59
C GLU A 576 -1.44 -42.11 0.78
N GLY A 577 -0.44 -41.93 1.62
CA GLY A 577 0.49 -42.99 1.98
C GLY A 577 1.82 -42.49 2.55
N PRO A 578 2.63 -43.41 3.09
CA PRO A 578 3.94 -43.05 3.62
C PRO A 578 4.86 -42.50 2.53
N LEU A 579 5.87 -41.75 2.93
CA LEU A 579 6.94 -41.28 2.05
C LEU A 579 7.58 -42.49 1.34
N SER A 580 7.79 -42.39 0.04
CA SER A 580 8.17 -43.53 -0.82
C SER A 580 9.51 -43.38 -1.54
N SER A 581 10.17 -42.21 -1.37
CA SER A 581 11.49 -41.95 -1.96
C SER A 581 12.34 -41.05 -1.06
N THR A 582 13.65 -41.11 -1.21
CA THR A 582 14.59 -40.25 -0.48
C THR A 582 14.34 -38.76 -0.77
N LEU A 583 13.92 -38.41 -2.00
CA LEU A 583 13.53 -37.03 -2.31
C LEU A 583 12.26 -36.59 -1.55
N GLU A 584 11.26 -37.47 -1.38
CA GLU A 584 10.09 -37.18 -0.55
C GLU A 584 10.49 -36.98 0.93
N GLU A 585 11.45 -37.76 1.44
CA GLU A 585 11.99 -37.60 2.80
C GLU A 585 12.69 -36.23 2.97
N VAL A 586 13.53 -35.84 2.00
CA VAL A 586 14.22 -34.52 2.03
C VAL A 586 13.23 -33.36 1.94
N VAL A 587 12.20 -33.47 1.10
CA VAL A 587 11.14 -32.45 1.02
C VAL A 587 10.37 -32.35 2.34
N ALA A 588 9.96 -33.49 2.91
CA ALA A 588 9.24 -33.54 4.18
C ALA A 588 10.06 -32.94 5.32
N GLU A 589 11.33 -33.32 5.47
CA GLU A 589 12.25 -32.74 6.48
C GLU A 589 12.39 -31.22 6.33
N SER A 590 12.56 -30.74 5.11
CA SER A 590 12.63 -29.29 4.82
C SER A 590 11.35 -28.57 5.22
N TRP A 591 10.17 -29.19 5.01
CA TRP A 591 8.88 -28.62 5.40
C TRP A 591 8.65 -28.69 6.90
N GLU A 592 9.01 -29.80 7.57
CA GLU A 592 8.96 -29.92 9.04
C GLU A 592 9.76 -28.82 9.73
N ASP A 593 10.99 -28.58 9.25
CA ASP A 593 11.86 -27.52 9.77
C ASP A 593 11.27 -26.11 9.62
N LEU A 594 10.56 -25.87 8.51
CA LEU A 594 9.98 -24.56 8.21
C LEU A 594 8.63 -24.33 8.88
N LEU A 595 7.78 -25.37 8.91
CA LEU A 595 6.38 -25.27 9.34
C LEU A 595 6.22 -25.66 10.82
N GLY A 596 7.20 -26.35 11.40
CA GLY A 596 7.14 -26.82 12.79
C GLY A 596 6.08 -27.90 13.05
N VAL A 597 5.64 -28.61 11.99
CA VAL A 597 4.64 -29.67 12.05
C VAL A 597 5.17 -30.94 11.38
N PRO A 598 4.84 -32.15 11.89
CA PRO A 598 5.28 -33.40 11.24
C PRO A 598 4.69 -33.57 9.83
N VAL A 599 5.49 -34.03 8.89
CA VAL A 599 5.10 -34.29 7.49
C VAL A 599 5.35 -35.74 7.18
N LEU A 600 4.36 -36.58 7.40
CA LEU A 600 4.50 -38.05 7.33
C LEU A 600 3.81 -38.68 6.10
N ASP A 601 3.01 -37.89 5.38
CA ASP A 601 2.22 -38.36 4.24
C ASP A 601 2.70 -37.69 2.94
N ARG A 602 2.89 -38.47 1.91
CA ARG A 602 3.33 -37.99 0.60
C ARG A 602 2.31 -37.09 -0.10
N SER A 603 1.01 -37.20 0.27
CA SER A 603 -0.07 -36.35 -0.24
C SER A 603 -0.21 -35.05 0.54
N ALA A 604 0.58 -34.86 1.61
CA ALA A 604 0.54 -33.66 2.44
C ALA A 604 0.76 -32.41 1.60
N ARG A 605 -0.16 -31.45 1.68
CA ARG A 605 -0.14 -30.20 0.90
C ARG A 605 0.50 -29.09 1.72
N PHE A 606 1.47 -28.40 1.15
CA PHE A 606 2.25 -27.35 1.82
C PHE A 606 1.38 -26.27 2.47
N PHE A 607 0.42 -25.73 1.71
CA PHE A 607 -0.46 -24.67 2.19
C PHE A 607 -1.48 -25.15 3.23
N ALA A 608 -1.92 -26.41 3.15
CA ALA A 608 -2.81 -27.02 4.15
C ALA A 608 -2.10 -27.24 5.49
N LEU A 609 -0.78 -27.50 5.47
CA LEU A 609 0.06 -27.62 6.66
C LEU A 609 0.39 -26.29 7.34
N GLY A 610 -0.09 -25.18 6.80
CA GLY A 610 0.17 -23.84 7.35
C GLY A 610 1.28 -23.08 6.63
N GLY A 611 1.79 -23.61 5.51
CA GLY A 611 2.70 -22.89 4.62
C GLY A 611 2.02 -21.67 3.99
N ASP A 612 2.79 -20.64 3.76
CA ASP A 612 2.38 -19.48 2.97
C ASP A 612 3.35 -19.24 1.81
N SER A 613 3.07 -18.24 0.99
CA SER A 613 3.87 -17.96 -0.20
C SER A 613 5.32 -17.59 0.12
N LEU A 614 5.58 -16.91 1.23
CA LEU A 614 6.95 -16.58 1.66
C LEU A 614 7.69 -17.84 2.13
N LEU A 615 7.01 -18.69 2.90
CA LEU A 615 7.56 -19.97 3.34
C LEU A 615 7.81 -20.90 2.14
N ALA A 616 6.97 -20.84 1.09
CA ALA A 616 7.18 -21.57 -0.15
C ALA A 616 8.48 -21.11 -0.86
N VAL A 617 8.69 -19.80 -1.00
CA VAL A 617 9.96 -19.26 -1.56
C VAL A 617 11.16 -19.72 -0.73
N ARG A 618 11.07 -19.69 0.60
CA ARG A 618 12.13 -20.17 1.51
C ARG A 618 12.37 -21.67 1.37
N ALA A 619 11.31 -22.48 1.28
CA ALA A 619 11.40 -23.93 1.09
C ALA A 619 12.11 -24.29 -0.22
N LEU A 620 11.68 -23.70 -1.33
CA LEU A 620 12.28 -23.89 -2.65
C LEU A 620 13.74 -23.43 -2.67
N GLY A 621 14.05 -22.28 -2.08
CA GLY A 621 15.42 -21.77 -1.97
C GLY A 621 16.35 -22.68 -1.15
N ARG A 622 15.86 -23.25 -0.02
CA ARG A 622 16.62 -24.23 0.78
C ARG A 622 16.86 -25.51 0.01
N LEU A 623 15.83 -26.08 -0.64
CA LEU A 623 15.94 -27.28 -1.44
C LEU A 623 16.90 -27.08 -2.62
N ALA A 624 16.79 -25.96 -3.33
CA ALA A 624 17.71 -25.62 -4.41
C ALA A 624 19.18 -25.56 -3.93
N LYS A 625 19.42 -25.00 -2.74
CA LYS A 625 20.76 -24.91 -2.16
C LYS A 625 21.29 -26.27 -1.71
N SER A 626 20.45 -27.10 -1.08
CA SER A 626 20.87 -28.42 -0.56
C SER A 626 21.08 -29.46 -1.66
N LEU A 627 20.22 -29.46 -2.69
CA LEU A 627 20.23 -30.44 -3.79
C LEU A 627 20.97 -29.95 -5.05
N GLY A 628 21.37 -28.66 -5.10
CA GLY A 628 21.98 -28.06 -6.27
C GLY A 628 21.03 -27.91 -7.46
N THR A 629 19.73 -28.09 -7.27
CA THR A 629 18.74 -28.16 -8.35
C THR A 629 17.57 -27.22 -8.02
N PRO A 630 17.41 -26.10 -8.74
CA PRO A 630 16.24 -25.25 -8.58
C PRO A 630 15.00 -25.89 -9.21
N VAL A 631 13.85 -25.73 -8.58
CA VAL A 631 12.53 -26.05 -9.15
C VAL A 631 11.81 -24.74 -9.43
N PRO A 632 11.25 -24.58 -10.63
CA PRO A 632 10.39 -23.43 -10.92
C PRO A 632 9.19 -23.38 -9.96
N VAL A 633 8.91 -22.23 -9.42
CA VAL A 633 7.79 -22.00 -8.49
C VAL A 633 6.48 -22.51 -9.06
N ARG A 634 6.25 -22.32 -10.36
CA ARG A 634 5.04 -22.77 -11.05
C ARG A 634 4.82 -24.28 -10.94
N GLU A 635 5.86 -25.10 -11.14
CA GLU A 635 5.75 -26.56 -11.02
C GLU A 635 5.39 -27.00 -9.60
N PHE A 636 5.91 -26.29 -8.59
CA PHE A 636 5.51 -26.49 -7.21
C PHE A 636 4.04 -26.10 -6.96
N LEU A 637 3.58 -24.97 -7.53
CA LEU A 637 2.20 -24.51 -7.36
C LEU A 637 1.19 -25.40 -8.09
N ASP A 638 1.57 -26.02 -9.20
CA ASP A 638 0.72 -26.97 -9.92
C ASP A 638 0.44 -28.26 -9.13
N ASP A 639 1.38 -28.69 -8.27
CA ASP A 639 1.19 -29.81 -7.33
C ASP A 639 1.95 -29.56 -6.01
N PRO A 640 1.40 -28.76 -5.09
CA PRO A 640 2.08 -28.37 -3.85
C PRO A 640 2.01 -29.46 -2.77
N THR A 641 2.21 -30.73 -3.20
CA THR A 641 2.32 -31.90 -2.31
C THR A 641 3.78 -32.33 -2.15
N VAL A 642 4.08 -33.11 -1.10
CA VAL A 642 5.43 -33.70 -0.93
C VAL A 642 5.83 -34.50 -2.17
N ALA A 643 4.94 -35.36 -2.67
CA ALA A 643 5.18 -36.19 -3.84
C ALA A 643 5.33 -35.36 -5.13
N GLY A 644 4.50 -34.32 -5.31
CA GLY A 644 4.56 -33.41 -6.46
C GLY A 644 5.89 -32.68 -6.54
N LEU A 645 6.33 -32.08 -5.43
CA LEU A 645 7.61 -31.38 -5.36
C LEU A 645 8.79 -32.33 -5.53
N ALA A 646 8.77 -33.53 -4.93
CA ALA A 646 9.80 -34.53 -5.12
C ALA A 646 9.90 -34.99 -6.58
N ALA A 647 8.75 -35.16 -7.26
CA ALA A 647 8.71 -35.50 -8.68
C ALA A 647 9.28 -34.37 -9.57
N ALA A 648 8.96 -33.12 -9.28
CA ALA A 648 9.51 -31.96 -9.97
C ALA A 648 11.04 -31.87 -9.79
N LEU A 649 11.53 -32.02 -8.56
CA LEU A 649 12.98 -32.10 -8.26
C LEU A 649 13.68 -33.21 -9.05
N ALA A 650 13.08 -34.40 -9.07
CA ALA A 650 13.63 -35.53 -9.85
C ALA A 650 13.67 -35.24 -11.37
N ALA A 651 12.62 -34.62 -11.91
CA ALA A 651 12.56 -34.24 -13.33
C ALA A 651 13.65 -33.22 -13.71
N HIS A 652 14.06 -32.38 -12.78
CA HIS A 652 15.16 -31.42 -12.94
C HIS A 652 16.54 -31.99 -12.57
N GLY A 653 16.62 -33.31 -12.28
CA GLY A 653 17.89 -34.04 -12.10
C GLY A 653 18.41 -34.03 -10.66
N ALA A 654 17.58 -33.63 -9.67
CA ALA A 654 17.98 -33.77 -8.28
C ALA A 654 18.15 -35.23 -7.88
N THR A 655 19.22 -35.51 -7.16
CA THR A 655 19.48 -36.79 -6.50
C THR A 655 19.71 -36.52 -5.03
N ALA A 656 18.98 -37.25 -4.16
CA ALA A 656 19.12 -37.16 -2.72
C ALA A 656 20.16 -38.13 -2.18
#